data_cf11b53e4ee48824a3024602494bf348
#
_entry.id   cf11b53e4ee48824a3024602494bf348
#
_cell.length_a   1.000
_cell.length_b   1.000
_cell.length_c   1.000
_cell.angle_alpha   90.00
_cell.angle_beta   90.00
_cell.angle_gamma   90.00
#
_symmetry.space_group_name_H-M   'P 1'
#
loop_
_entity.id
_entity.type
_entity.pdbx_description
1 polymer ?
#
loop_
_entity_poly.entity_id
_entity_poly.type
_entity_poly.pdbx_seq_one_letter_code
_entity_poly.pdbx_strand_id
1 'polypeptide(L)'
;LDSLAEAMDAVSASSIDEFVLARAGLHGADPSAAARENLARHAEQVLGDKSMRRRIKPLETKGSRPLGEFDCIAAPCQEACPTHQNIPDYMRLVALKRPSEAMDVILHTNAMPAVTGRVCDHPCIERCVRNHYEAPLAIRAIKRHAVEQGNPNSQEEARTKRGIRVAVVGAGPAGLSAAYYLARAGCSVTVFESKPEAGGMASAVIPSYRLPDDPIALDLDRIRQAGVWIQFGTSVGRDVTLHDLRKQGFEHLVLAAGAQKGRTLGIVGEEANGVFDALEFLEAVRHGKAPAIGPHVVIIGGGNSAMDAARTAVRLVGLSGRVTVLYRRTIEQMPADPQEIQAALDEGVSLSVLRAPVKVVQRNGCVTGLICTEMKLGEADRSGRPRPIPVEGSEALLTCDTILVAISQEPILNFLSDVQPKMWKDGTLIVDAETGETSLENIFAGGDLVRGPSTVIQAIADGRRIAHTIAQRENLVWDEPPIAPDRLSQKDLLERRSTRVSAIAEPELAIEQRNGFKEVMTGLPVSQAILEADRCLACDTMCSLCVTVCPNRANQMYVIEPLHAELPSLCVDGGELIVGGTQAFHVTQPYQIINIADFCNECGNCTTFCPTSGDPFRDKPRVHLRDDGFDNAPYDAYRIRPSTNGVEVLAKLDGSQHRLQIEGDQLRYRGQGVQVLFDSQLGMKEAEALEPLEEGTEIDLSIAARMMLLARALNVIPIGG
;
A
#
# COMPACT_ATOMS: atom_id res chain seq x y z
N LEU A 1 16.84 20.72 -8.62
CA LEU A 1 17.85 20.94 -9.67
C LEU A 1 17.96 22.43 -10.01
N ASP A 2 16.84 23.14 -10.15
CA ASP A 2 16.86 24.59 -10.41
C ASP A 2 17.54 25.36 -9.28
N SER A 3 17.29 25.01 -8.00
CA SER A 3 17.99 25.56 -6.85
C SER A 3 19.47 25.14 -6.78
N LEU A 4 19.82 24.00 -7.35
CA LEU A 4 21.23 23.57 -7.46
C LEU A 4 21.93 24.30 -8.63
N ALA A 5 21.22 24.56 -9.71
CA ALA A 5 21.72 25.37 -10.84
C ALA A 5 21.92 26.81 -10.41
N GLU A 6 20.97 27.42 -9.69
CA GLU A 6 21.11 28.76 -9.10
C GLU A 6 22.25 28.82 -8.06
N ALA A 7 22.44 27.77 -7.25
CA ALA A 7 23.56 27.67 -6.31
C ALA A 7 24.90 27.45 -7.03
N MET A 8 24.91 26.76 -8.16
CA MET A 8 26.11 26.57 -8.99
C MET A 8 26.52 27.85 -9.72
N ASP A 9 25.56 28.67 -10.14
CA ASP A 9 25.85 30.00 -10.74
C ASP A 9 26.37 31.00 -9.70
N ALA A 10 26.03 30.82 -8.41
CA ALA A 10 26.48 31.68 -7.31
C ALA A 10 27.84 31.28 -6.70
N VAL A 11 28.32 30.06 -7.00
CA VAL A 11 29.62 29.56 -6.49
C VAL A 11 30.73 29.82 -7.51
N SER A 12 31.82 30.47 -7.10
CA SER A 12 32.96 30.71 -7.99
C SER A 12 33.52 29.39 -8.54
N ALA A 13 33.94 29.39 -9.81
CA ALA A 13 34.46 28.20 -10.48
C ALA A 13 35.58 27.48 -9.68
N SER A 14 36.37 28.22 -8.90
CA SER A 14 37.42 27.66 -8.04
C SER A 14 36.91 26.77 -6.91
N SER A 15 35.75 27.11 -6.31
CA SER A 15 35.20 26.34 -5.18
C SER A 15 34.47 25.07 -5.62
N ILE A 16 33.94 25.03 -6.85
CA ILE A 16 33.38 23.81 -7.43
C ILE A 16 34.52 22.83 -7.76
N ASP A 17 35.60 23.31 -8.34
CA ASP A 17 36.77 22.51 -8.65
C ASP A 17 37.40 21.87 -7.40
N GLU A 18 37.55 22.63 -6.31
CA GLU A 18 38.04 22.09 -5.03
C GLU A 18 37.12 21.02 -4.42
N PHE A 19 35.81 21.23 -4.44
CA PHE A 19 34.84 20.27 -3.89
C PHE A 19 34.82 18.96 -4.69
N VAL A 20 34.85 19.03 -6.01
CA VAL A 20 34.86 17.86 -6.92
C VAL A 20 36.18 17.10 -6.82
N LEU A 21 37.30 17.81 -6.75
CA LEU A 21 38.63 17.22 -6.58
C LEU A 21 38.83 16.58 -5.21
N ALA A 22 38.32 17.22 -4.14
CA ALA A 22 38.34 16.64 -2.79
C ALA A 22 37.56 15.33 -2.71
N ARG A 23 36.40 15.25 -3.37
CA ARG A 23 35.56 14.05 -3.38
C ARG A 23 36.12 12.94 -4.28
N ALA A 24 36.88 13.28 -5.32
CA ALA A 24 37.59 12.34 -6.18
C ALA A 24 38.94 11.88 -5.62
N GLY A 25 39.38 12.38 -4.44
CA GLY A 25 40.67 12.06 -3.84
C GLY A 25 41.89 12.68 -4.57
N LEU A 26 41.65 13.69 -5.40
CA LEU A 26 42.65 14.35 -6.26
C LEU A 26 43.05 15.73 -5.70
N HIS A 27 43.43 15.80 -4.41
CA HIS A 27 43.91 17.05 -3.83
C HIS A 27 45.16 17.55 -4.52
N GLY A 28 45.12 18.79 -5.06
CA GLY A 28 46.27 19.50 -5.59
C GLY A 28 46.53 19.41 -7.08
N ALA A 29 45.62 18.87 -7.89
CA ALA A 29 45.72 18.87 -9.35
C ALA A 29 44.88 20.00 -9.97
N ASP A 30 45.48 20.79 -10.87
CA ASP A 30 44.74 21.74 -11.68
C ASP A 30 43.85 20.96 -12.68
N PRO A 31 42.52 21.11 -12.67
CA PRO A 31 41.68 20.36 -13.57
C PRO A 31 41.95 20.76 -15.03
N SER A 32 42.48 19.83 -15.79
CA SER A 32 42.70 20.03 -17.24
C SER A 32 41.36 20.33 -17.93
N ALA A 33 41.40 21.04 -19.06
CA ALA A 33 40.22 21.27 -19.92
C ALA A 33 39.48 19.98 -20.24
N ALA A 34 40.18 18.85 -20.36
CA ALA A 34 39.62 17.53 -20.56
C ALA A 34 38.81 17.01 -19.33
N ALA A 35 39.21 17.35 -18.09
CA ALA A 35 38.47 16.99 -16.90
C ALA A 35 37.15 17.78 -16.76
N ARG A 36 37.18 19.07 -17.15
CA ARG A 36 35.96 19.91 -17.20
C ARG A 36 34.98 19.43 -18.29
N GLU A 37 35.49 19.06 -19.46
CA GLU A 37 34.66 18.50 -20.53
C GLU A 37 34.06 17.13 -20.16
N ASN A 38 34.83 16.28 -19.47
CA ASN A 38 34.32 15.01 -18.93
C ASN A 38 33.28 15.20 -17.88
N LEU A 39 33.41 16.22 -17.01
CA LEU A 39 32.40 16.55 -15.98
C LEU A 39 31.12 17.08 -16.62
N ALA A 40 31.24 17.97 -17.64
CA ALA A 40 30.10 18.48 -18.41
C ALA A 40 29.36 17.34 -19.11
N ARG A 41 30.08 16.44 -19.75
CA ARG A 41 29.53 15.26 -20.42
C ARG A 41 28.87 14.30 -19.44
N HIS A 42 29.44 14.11 -18.26
CA HIS A 42 28.83 13.32 -17.17
C HIS A 42 27.58 13.99 -16.63
N ALA A 43 27.59 15.32 -16.46
CA ALA A 43 26.40 16.07 -16.05
C ALA A 43 25.29 15.98 -17.11
N GLU A 44 25.61 16.08 -18.40
CA GLU A 44 24.63 15.86 -19.47
C GLU A 44 24.08 14.42 -19.50
N GLN A 45 24.92 13.41 -19.24
CA GLN A 45 24.46 12.02 -19.11
C GLN A 45 23.51 11.87 -17.91
N VAL A 46 23.86 12.43 -16.76
CA VAL A 46 23.02 12.41 -15.54
C VAL A 46 21.70 13.15 -15.77
N LEU A 47 21.72 14.31 -16.42
CA LEU A 47 20.51 15.06 -16.76
C LEU A 47 19.67 14.37 -17.85
N GLY A 48 20.31 13.61 -18.74
CA GLY A 48 19.65 12.78 -19.75
C GLY A 48 19.12 11.45 -19.23
N ASP A 49 19.59 11.00 -18.08
CA ASP A 49 19.18 9.74 -17.48
C ASP A 49 17.74 9.84 -16.93
N LYS A 50 16.86 8.99 -17.45
CA LYS A 50 15.46 8.91 -17.01
C LYS A 50 15.33 8.62 -15.52
N SER A 51 16.27 7.89 -14.92
CA SER A 51 16.29 7.56 -13.48
C SER A 51 16.56 8.78 -12.60
N MET A 52 17.20 9.82 -13.15
CA MET A 52 17.54 11.07 -12.48
C MET A 52 16.50 12.17 -12.70
N ARG A 53 15.46 11.92 -13.51
CA ARG A 53 14.39 12.89 -13.77
C ARG A 53 13.66 13.22 -12.46
N ARG A 54 13.26 14.49 -12.32
CA ARG A 54 12.49 15.01 -11.21
C ARG A 54 11.24 14.18 -11.02
N ARG A 55 10.97 13.71 -9.80
CA ARG A 55 9.73 12.99 -9.48
C ARG A 55 8.53 13.92 -9.66
N ILE A 56 7.52 13.42 -10.33
CA ILE A 56 6.27 14.16 -10.58
C ILE A 56 5.56 14.49 -9.27
N LYS A 57 5.66 13.60 -8.29
CA LYS A 57 5.11 13.80 -6.93
C LYS A 57 6.15 13.53 -5.86
N PRO A 58 6.10 14.26 -4.71
CA PRO A 58 6.86 13.87 -3.53
C PRO A 58 6.48 12.46 -3.08
N LEU A 59 7.44 11.72 -2.52
CA LEU A 59 7.14 10.43 -1.93
C LEU A 59 6.48 10.61 -0.57
N GLU A 60 5.34 9.96 -0.38
CA GLU A 60 4.73 9.79 0.92
C GLU A 60 5.25 8.50 1.56
N THR A 61 6.30 8.58 2.36
CA THR A 61 6.92 7.42 3.01
C THR A 61 6.25 7.01 4.31
N LYS A 62 5.39 7.88 4.89
CA LYS A 62 4.71 7.62 6.17
C LYS A 62 3.32 7.00 5.98
N GLY A 63 3.01 6.00 6.83
CA GLY A 63 1.66 5.45 7.01
C GLY A 63 0.90 6.17 8.11
N SER A 64 -0.39 5.87 8.23
CA SER A 64 -1.26 6.38 9.30
C SER A 64 -1.28 5.47 10.54
N ARG A 65 -0.65 4.30 10.49
CA ARG A 65 -0.60 3.36 11.60
C ARG A 65 0.14 3.98 12.80
N PRO A 66 -0.42 3.97 14.01
CA PRO A 66 0.29 4.38 15.21
C PRO A 66 1.43 3.40 15.54
N LEU A 67 2.38 3.85 16.32
CA LEU A 67 3.48 3.03 16.82
C LEU A 67 3.16 2.56 18.24
N GLY A 68 3.21 1.27 18.49
CA GLY A 68 3.06 0.71 19.83
C GLY A 68 4.39 0.58 20.57
N GLU A 69 4.32 0.40 21.87
CA GLU A 69 5.51 0.31 22.74
C GLU A 69 6.42 -0.87 22.35
N PHE A 70 5.85 -2.06 22.18
CA PHE A 70 6.54 -3.28 21.77
C PHE A 70 6.13 -3.74 20.36
N ASP A 71 5.59 -2.84 19.56
CA ASP A 71 5.11 -3.11 18.23
C ASP A 71 5.75 -2.13 17.24
N CYS A 72 6.53 -2.64 16.32
CA CYS A 72 7.01 -1.91 15.15
C CYS A 72 6.23 -2.33 13.91
N ILE A 73 6.27 -1.51 12.88
CA ILE A 73 5.73 -1.90 11.60
C ILE A 73 6.49 -3.15 11.10
N ALA A 74 5.77 -4.17 10.64
CA ALA A 74 6.39 -5.38 10.12
C ALA A 74 7.28 -5.06 8.92
N ALA A 75 6.66 -4.61 7.81
CA ALA A 75 7.38 -4.04 6.68
C ALA A 75 6.56 -2.89 6.08
N PRO A 76 7.12 -1.69 5.86
CA PRO A 76 6.36 -0.57 5.32
C PRO A 76 5.68 -0.87 3.98
N CYS A 77 6.31 -1.67 3.14
CA CYS A 77 5.74 -2.11 1.87
C CYS A 77 4.54 -3.06 2.05
N GLN A 78 4.54 -3.92 3.06
CA GLN A 78 3.44 -4.81 3.40
C GLN A 78 2.24 -4.03 3.95
N GLU A 79 2.50 -3.10 4.86
CA GLU A 79 1.47 -2.22 5.45
C GLU A 79 0.81 -1.31 4.40
N ALA A 80 1.58 -0.85 3.41
CA ALA A 80 1.04 -0.05 2.32
C ALA A 80 0.23 -0.86 1.30
N CYS A 81 0.40 -2.17 1.26
CA CYS A 81 -0.33 -3.02 0.32
C CYS A 81 -1.77 -3.23 0.80
N PRO A 82 -2.81 -2.89 0.02
CA PRO A 82 -4.20 -3.10 0.43
C PRO A 82 -4.55 -4.55 0.80
N THR A 83 -3.85 -5.52 0.20
CA THR A 83 -4.01 -6.95 0.51
C THR A 83 -3.02 -7.46 1.55
N HIS A 84 -2.16 -6.60 2.10
CA HIS A 84 -1.10 -6.95 3.06
C HIS A 84 -0.20 -8.09 2.59
N GLN A 85 0.21 -8.08 1.30
CA GLN A 85 1.11 -9.10 0.76
C GLN A 85 2.42 -9.15 1.55
N ASN A 86 2.86 -10.35 1.91
CA ASN A 86 4.15 -10.54 2.55
C ASN A 86 5.29 -10.38 1.53
N ILE A 87 5.57 -9.12 1.21
CA ILE A 87 6.56 -8.74 0.20
C ILE A 87 7.98 -9.20 0.56
N PRO A 88 8.47 -9.03 1.80
CA PRO A 88 9.81 -9.50 2.15
C PRO A 88 10.02 -10.99 1.92
N ASP A 89 9.02 -11.83 2.21
CA ASP A 89 9.15 -13.28 2.05
C ASP A 89 9.23 -13.68 0.58
N TYR A 90 8.33 -13.19 -0.29
CA TYR A 90 8.44 -13.55 -1.70
C TYR A 90 9.69 -12.94 -2.37
N MET A 91 10.17 -11.76 -1.93
CA MET A 91 11.47 -11.22 -2.37
C MET A 91 12.60 -12.18 -2.02
N ARG A 92 12.65 -12.65 -0.78
CA ARG A 92 13.68 -13.59 -0.32
C ARG A 92 13.61 -14.93 -1.07
N LEU A 93 12.40 -15.45 -1.30
CA LEU A 93 12.21 -16.69 -2.06
C LEU A 93 12.67 -16.57 -3.52
N VAL A 94 12.41 -15.43 -4.18
CA VAL A 94 12.93 -15.17 -5.52
C VAL A 94 14.46 -15.06 -5.50
N ALA A 95 15.04 -14.35 -4.53
CA ALA A 95 16.50 -14.28 -4.37
C ALA A 95 17.14 -15.66 -4.15
N LEU A 96 16.46 -16.56 -3.44
CA LEU A 96 16.85 -17.96 -3.22
C LEU A 96 16.54 -18.88 -4.41
N LYS A 97 16.05 -18.36 -5.54
CA LYS A 97 15.64 -19.12 -6.75
C LYS A 97 14.50 -20.11 -6.49
N ARG A 98 13.57 -19.76 -5.61
CA ARG A 98 12.39 -20.54 -5.22
C ARG A 98 11.08 -19.84 -5.67
N PRO A 99 10.87 -19.60 -7.00
CA PRO A 99 9.75 -18.82 -7.48
C PRO A 99 8.38 -19.46 -7.21
N SER A 100 8.30 -20.79 -7.14
CA SER A 100 7.06 -21.51 -6.84
C SER A 100 6.56 -21.19 -5.42
N GLU A 101 7.44 -21.23 -4.44
CA GLU A 101 7.07 -20.88 -3.08
C GLU A 101 6.81 -19.37 -2.91
N ALA A 102 7.52 -18.52 -3.67
CA ALA A 102 7.19 -17.10 -3.76
C ALA A 102 5.77 -16.88 -4.29
N MET A 103 5.34 -17.70 -5.26
CA MET A 103 3.99 -17.68 -5.79
C MET A 103 2.94 -18.09 -4.74
N ASP A 104 3.21 -19.11 -3.92
CA ASP A 104 2.32 -19.53 -2.83
C ASP A 104 2.12 -18.38 -1.81
N VAL A 105 3.20 -17.69 -1.44
CA VAL A 105 3.13 -16.49 -0.57
C VAL A 105 2.27 -15.40 -1.19
N ILE A 106 2.40 -15.13 -2.49
CA ILE A 106 1.63 -14.10 -3.18
C ILE A 106 0.15 -14.49 -3.23
N LEU A 107 -0.18 -15.74 -3.62
CA LEU A 107 -1.55 -16.23 -3.76
C LEU A 107 -2.34 -16.25 -2.44
N HIS A 108 -1.64 -16.37 -1.32
CA HIS A 108 -2.29 -16.33 0.00
C HIS A 108 -3.10 -15.04 0.21
N THR A 109 -2.69 -13.92 -0.38
CA THR A 109 -3.36 -12.61 -0.20
C THR A 109 -3.76 -11.92 -1.49
N ASN A 110 -3.43 -12.47 -2.67
CA ASN A 110 -3.71 -11.85 -3.96
C ASN A 110 -4.15 -12.90 -4.98
N ALA A 111 -5.44 -12.93 -5.28
CA ALA A 111 -6.04 -13.89 -6.20
C ALA A 111 -5.69 -13.64 -7.68
N MET A 112 -5.19 -12.44 -8.04
CA MET A 112 -4.89 -12.06 -9.43
C MET A 112 -3.45 -11.53 -9.57
N PRO A 113 -2.43 -12.33 -9.26
CA PRO A 113 -1.05 -11.88 -9.24
C PRO A 113 -0.45 -11.64 -10.64
N ALA A 114 -0.94 -12.33 -11.69
CA ALA A 114 -0.47 -12.11 -13.05
C ALA A 114 -0.92 -10.74 -13.59
N VAL A 115 -2.17 -10.35 -13.31
CA VAL A 115 -2.72 -9.02 -13.60
C VAL A 115 -1.96 -7.96 -12.80
N THR A 116 -1.86 -8.12 -11.47
CA THR A 116 -1.23 -7.11 -10.61
C THR A 116 0.29 -7.07 -10.72
N GLY A 117 0.93 -8.08 -11.29
CA GLY A 117 2.33 -8.06 -11.69
C GLY A 117 2.62 -7.05 -12.81
N ARG A 118 1.59 -6.61 -13.53
CA ARG A 118 1.69 -5.68 -14.66
C ARG A 118 1.07 -4.31 -14.38
N VAL A 119 -0.13 -4.28 -13.80
CA VAL A 119 -0.92 -3.04 -13.71
C VAL A 119 -1.26 -2.60 -12.27
N CYS A 120 -0.58 -3.15 -11.26
CA CYS A 120 -0.69 -2.62 -9.91
C CYS A 120 -0.09 -1.22 -9.85
N ASP A 121 -0.79 -0.28 -9.22
CA ASP A 121 -0.33 1.08 -8.88
C ASP A 121 0.71 1.12 -7.74
N HIS A 122 1.14 -0.02 -7.26
CA HIS A 122 2.27 -0.35 -6.37
C HIS A 122 2.54 0.65 -5.21
N PRO A 123 1.59 0.96 -4.33
CA PRO A 123 1.83 1.84 -3.17
C PRO A 123 2.95 1.32 -2.25
N CYS A 124 3.25 0.04 -2.31
CA CYS A 124 4.36 -0.58 -1.61
C CYS A 124 5.74 -0.03 -2.01
N ILE A 125 5.93 0.40 -3.26
CA ILE A 125 7.18 0.97 -3.77
C ILE A 125 7.42 2.34 -3.12
N GLU A 126 6.38 3.16 -2.96
CA GLU A 126 6.49 4.46 -2.31
C GLU A 126 6.93 4.33 -0.85
N ARG A 127 6.49 3.28 -0.16
CA ARG A 127 6.82 2.99 1.25
C ARG A 127 8.10 2.17 1.43
N CYS A 128 8.74 1.73 0.36
CA CYS A 128 9.95 0.92 0.46
C CYS A 128 11.07 1.69 1.15
N VAL A 129 11.66 1.10 2.21
CA VAL A 129 12.75 1.72 3.00
C VAL A 129 13.96 2.07 2.13
N ARG A 130 14.20 1.35 1.05
CA ARG A 130 15.26 1.66 0.08
C ARG A 130 15.13 3.06 -0.57
N ASN A 131 13.96 3.70 -0.50
CA ASN A 131 13.82 5.11 -0.89
C ASN A 131 14.72 6.07 -0.10
N HIS A 132 15.13 5.68 1.12
CA HIS A 132 16.05 6.45 1.96
C HIS A 132 17.54 6.13 1.70
N TYR A 133 17.83 5.13 0.86
CA TYR A 133 19.19 4.71 0.53
C TYR A 133 19.58 5.16 -0.89
N GLU A 134 18.90 4.63 -1.90
CA GLU A 134 19.18 4.95 -3.32
C GLU A 134 17.90 4.96 -4.17
N ALA A 135 17.16 3.85 -4.23
CA ALA A 135 15.91 3.71 -4.97
C ALA A 135 15.11 2.51 -4.45
N PRO A 136 13.78 2.54 -4.52
CA PRO A 136 12.93 1.44 -4.07
C PRO A 136 13.19 0.17 -4.88
N LEU A 137 12.71 -0.96 -4.36
CA LEU A 137 12.70 -2.23 -5.08
C LEU A 137 11.68 -2.22 -6.21
N ALA A 138 11.99 -2.89 -7.31
CA ALA A 138 11.06 -3.14 -8.42
C ALA A 138 10.03 -4.22 -8.03
N ILE A 139 9.25 -3.98 -6.96
CA ILE A 139 8.36 -4.96 -6.31
C ILE A 139 7.36 -5.58 -7.29
N ARG A 140 6.76 -4.75 -8.17
CA ARG A 140 5.81 -5.20 -9.19
C ARG A 140 6.46 -6.16 -10.18
N ALA A 141 7.66 -5.82 -10.67
CA ALA A 141 8.40 -6.66 -11.61
C ALA A 141 8.86 -7.99 -10.99
N ILE A 142 9.24 -7.99 -9.71
CA ILE A 142 9.58 -9.25 -9.00
C ILE A 142 8.35 -10.13 -8.80
N LYS A 143 7.19 -9.55 -8.47
CA LYS A 143 5.93 -10.29 -8.42
C LYS A 143 5.60 -10.91 -9.78
N ARG A 144 5.72 -10.14 -10.87
CA ARG A 144 5.58 -10.65 -12.24
C ARG A 144 6.51 -11.83 -12.51
N HIS A 145 7.78 -11.70 -12.16
CA HIS A 145 8.79 -12.76 -12.29
C HIS A 145 8.40 -14.03 -11.52
N ALA A 146 7.93 -13.90 -10.27
CA ALA A 146 7.48 -15.04 -9.48
C ALA A 146 6.31 -15.78 -10.14
N VAL A 147 5.38 -15.04 -10.76
CA VAL A 147 4.25 -15.61 -11.49
C VAL A 147 4.66 -16.29 -12.79
N GLU A 148 5.59 -15.69 -13.54
CA GLU A 148 6.05 -16.22 -14.84
C GLU A 148 6.98 -17.44 -14.71
N GLN A 149 7.72 -17.56 -13.59
CA GLN A 149 8.69 -18.64 -13.36
C GLN A 149 8.20 -19.67 -12.35
N GLY A 150 7.22 -19.32 -11.53
CA GLY A 150 6.71 -20.20 -10.47
C GLY A 150 5.53 -21.02 -10.95
N ASN A 151 5.49 -22.28 -10.46
CA ASN A 151 4.33 -23.10 -10.49
C ASN A 151 3.92 -23.37 -9.04
N PRO A 152 2.72 -22.93 -8.57
CA PRO A 152 2.35 -23.09 -7.17
C PRO A 152 2.47 -24.54 -6.74
N ASN A 153 3.09 -24.78 -5.59
CA ASN A 153 3.24 -26.14 -5.03
C ASN A 153 1.93 -26.64 -4.43
N SER A 154 1.10 -25.73 -3.97
CA SER A 154 -0.25 -26.07 -3.55
C SER A 154 -1.06 -26.45 -4.78
N GLN A 155 -1.07 -27.75 -5.13
CA GLN A 155 -2.21 -28.28 -5.89
C GLN A 155 -3.42 -27.95 -5.02
N GLU A 156 -4.22 -27.01 -5.49
CA GLU A 156 -5.43 -26.59 -4.80
C GLU A 156 -6.43 -27.75 -4.86
N GLU A 157 -6.27 -28.72 -3.94
CA GLU A 157 -7.34 -29.70 -3.73
C GLU A 157 -8.57 -28.91 -3.30
N ALA A 158 -9.59 -28.93 -4.16
CA ALA A 158 -10.87 -28.33 -3.84
C ALA A 158 -11.35 -28.90 -2.50
N ARG A 159 -11.39 -28.07 -1.47
CA ARG A 159 -11.87 -28.50 -0.15
C ARG A 159 -13.28 -29.08 -0.26
N THR A 160 -13.60 -30.02 0.59
CA THR A 160 -14.94 -30.61 0.65
C THR A 160 -15.97 -29.50 0.83
N LYS A 161 -16.87 -29.36 -0.13
CA LYS A 161 -17.93 -28.35 -0.11
C LYS A 161 -18.82 -28.53 1.11
N ARG A 162 -18.97 -27.48 1.91
CA ARG A 162 -19.77 -27.48 3.14
C ARG A 162 -21.25 -27.14 2.93
N GLY A 163 -21.72 -27.11 1.69
CA GLY A 163 -23.11 -26.83 1.36
C GLY A 163 -23.45 -25.34 1.25
N ILE A 164 -22.63 -24.43 1.80
CA ILE A 164 -22.87 -22.99 1.77
C ILE A 164 -22.74 -22.46 0.35
N ARG A 165 -23.81 -21.82 -0.14
CA ARG A 165 -23.87 -21.29 -1.50
C ARG A 165 -23.76 -19.78 -1.52
N VAL A 166 -22.81 -19.27 -2.30
CA VAL A 166 -22.56 -17.83 -2.42
C VAL A 166 -22.74 -17.40 -3.88
N ALA A 167 -23.55 -16.38 -4.10
CA ALA A 167 -23.66 -15.71 -5.40
C ALA A 167 -22.82 -14.43 -5.41
N VAL A 168 -22.00 -14.27 -6.45
CA VAL A 168 -21.20 -13.07 -6.68
C VAL A 168 -21.71 -12.38 -7.94
N VAL A 169 -22.03 -11.10 -7.84
CA VAL A 169 -22.54 -10.27 -8.95
C VAL A 169 -21.40 -9.43 -9.52
N GLY A 170 -20.90 -9.82 -10.69
CA GLY A 170 -19.79 -9.19 -11.40
C GLY A 170 -18.49 -10.00 -11.30
N ALA A 171 -17.88 -10.28 -12.45
CA ALA A 171 -16.60 -10.98 -12.60
C ALA A 171 -15.42 -10.01 -12.76
N GLY A 172 -15.45 -8.84 -12.12
CA GLY A 172 -14.32 -7.93 -11.97
C GLY A 172 -13.37 -8.37 -10.84
N PRO A 173 -12.24 -7.66 -10.61
CA PRO A 173 -11.22 -8.06 -9.63
C PRO A 173 -11.77 -8.28 -8.20
N ALA A 174 -12.72 -7.47 -7.73
CA ALA A 174 -13.34 -7.64 -6.41
C ALA A 174 -14.16 -8.94 -6.33
N GLY A 175 -15.03 -9.19 -7.32
CA GLY A 175 -15.85 -10.38 -7.36
C GLY A 175 -15.04 -11.66 -7.54
N LEU A 176 -14.05 -11.63 -8.43
CA LEU A 176 -13.16 -12.77 -8.67
C LEU A 176 -12.30 -13.08 -7.43
N SER A 177 -11.82 -12.06 -6.71
CA SER A 177 -11.10 -12.25 -5.46
C SER A 177 -11.99 -12.86 -4.37
N ALA A 178 -13.20 -12.34 -4.18
CA ALA A 178 -14.15 -12.90 -3.23
C ALA A 178 -14.47 -14.36 -3.57
N ALA A 179 -14.76 -14.65 -4.85
CA ALA A 179 -15.07 -15.98 -5.33
C ALA A 179 -13.92 -16.99 -5.09
N TYR A 180 -12.69 -16.58 -5.39
CA TYR A 180 -11.48 -17.39 -5.19
C TYR A 180 -11.32 -17.82 -3.74
N TYR A 181 -11.32 -16.88 -2.81
CA TYR A 181 -11.10 -17.18 -1.40
C TYR A 181 -12.27 -17.92 -0.75
N LEU A 182 -13.52 -17.63 -1.14
CA LEU A 182 -14.69 -18.39 -0.69
C LEU A 182 -14.68 -19.82 -1.17
N ALA A 183 -14.31 -20.07 -2.43
CA ALA A 183 -14.18 -21.42 -2.96
C ALA A 183 -13.09 -22.21 -2.22
N ARG A 184 -11.95 -21.59 -1.92
CA ARG A 184 -10.89 -22.17 -1.09
C ARG A 184 -11.34 -22.46 0.34
N ALA A 185 -12.21 -21.64 0.91
CA ALA A 185 -12.80 -21.88 2.23
C ALA A 185 -13.86 -23.01 2.20
N GLY A 186 -14.21 -23.56 1.03
CA GLY A 186 -15.15 -24.65 0.87
C GLY A 186 -16.60 -24.27 0.54
N CYS A 187 -16.84 -23.01 0.14
CA CYS A 187 -18.13 -22.56 -0.36
C CYS A 187 -18.39 -23.04 -1.80
N SER A 188 -19.67 -23.19 -2.16
CA SER A 188 -20.10 -23.36 -3.54
C SER A 188 -20.37 -21.99 -4.15
N VAL A 189 -19.45 -21.49 -4.97
CA VAL A 189 -19.50 -20.11 -5.49
C VAL A 189 -19.94 -20.08 -6.94
N THR A 190 -20.94 -19.24 -7.25
CA THR A 190 -21.35 -18.89 -8.60
C THR A 190 -21.20 -17.40 -8.83
N VAL A 191 -20.42 -17.02 -9.83
CA VAL A 191 -20.26 -15.64 -10.27
C VAL A 191 -21.20 -15.40 -11.45
N PHE A 192 -22.04 -14.37 -11.37
CA PHE A 192 -22.93 -13.93 -12.43
C PHE A 192 -22.31 -12.74 -13.15
N GLU A 193 -22.02 -12.89 -14.44
CA GLU A 193 -21.38 -11.86 -15.25
C GLU A 193 -22.27 -11.53 -16.47
N SER A 194 -22.53 -10.24 -16.66
CA SER A 194 -23.39 -9.76 -17.75
C SER A 194 -22.71 -9.79 -19.13
N LYS A 195 -21.38 -9.65 -19.15
CA LYS A 195 -20.55 -9.69 -20.36
C LYS A 195 -20.17 -11.15 -20.74
N PRO A 196 -19.68 -11.38 -21.95
CA PRO A 196 -19.23 -12.71 -22.39
C PRO A 196 -17.87 -13.13 -21.82
N GLU A 197 -17.18 -12.23 -21.14
CA GLU A 197 -15.82 -12.44 -20.59
C GLU A 197 -15.70 -11.90 -19.16
N ALA A 198 -14.78 -12.49 -18.39
CA ALA A 198 -14.46 -12.07 -17.03
C ALA A 198 -13.20 -11.19 -16.99
N GLY A 199 -12.99 -10.51 -15.86
CA GLY A 199 -11.87 -9.60 -15.61
C GLY A 199 -12.31 -8.15 -15.40
N GLY A 200 -13.55 -7.82 -15.76
CA GLY A 200 -14.11 -6.46 -15.60
C GLY A 200 -13.27 -5.43 -16.35
N MET A 201 -12.91 -4.31 -15.70
CA MET A 201 -12.09 -3.24 -16.32
C MET A 201 -10.68 -3.74 -16.72
N ALA A 202 -10.14 -4.75 -16.06
CA ALA A 202 -8.81 -5.29 -16.40
C ALA A 202 -8.81 -5.95 -17.80
N SER A 203 -9.87 -6.66 -18.17
CA SER A 203 -10.00 -7.30 -19.47
C SER A 203 -10.59 -6.36 -20.53
N ALA A 204 -11.56 -5.51 -20.14
CA ALA A 204 -12.32 -4.73 -21.10
C ALA A 204 -11.68 -3.37 -21.45
N VAL A 205 -10.97 -2.72 -20.51
CA VAL A 205 -10.60 -1.30 -20.62
C VAL A 205 -9.10 -1.06 -20.59
N ILE A 206 -8.36 -1.76 -19.72
CA ILE A 206 -6.90 -1.57 -19.65
C ILE A 206 -6.27 -1.99 -20.98
N PRO A 207 -5.51 -1.08 -21.65
CA PRO A 207 -4.95 -1.38 -22.97
C PRO A 207 -4.00 -2.58 -22.97
N SER A 208 -3.99 -3.37 -24.06
CA SER A 208 -3.17 -4.57 -24.17
C SER A 208 -1.66 -4.30 -24.11
N TYR A 209 -1.21 -3.08 -24.47
CA TYR A 209 0.20 -2.69 -24.30
C TYR A 209 0.64 -2.55 -22.83
N ARG A 210 -0.32 -2.48 -21.88
CA ARG A 210 -0.08 -2.54 -20.41
C ARG A 210 -0.41 -3.90 -19.85
N LEU A 211 -1.53 -4.49 -20.28
CA LEU A 211 -2.04 -5.76 -19.79
C LEU A 211 -2.53 -6.62 -20.96
N PRO A 212 -1.69 -7.52 -21.49
CA PRO A 212 -2.11 -8.52 -22.48
C PRO A 212 -3.20 -9.46 -21.95
N ASP A 213 -3.79 -10.30 -22.82
CA ASP A 213 -4.85 -11.21 -22.42
C ASP A 213 -4.33 -12.44 -21.66
N ASP A 214 -3.12 -12.94 -21.98
CA ASP A 214 -2.54 -14.14 -21.36
C ASP A 214 -2.45 -14.06 -19.82
N PRO A 215 -1.98 -12.96 -19.18
CA PRO A 215 -1.99 -12.81 -17.74
C PRO A 215 -3.39 -12.90 -17.12
N ILE A 216 -4.39 -12.34 -17.80
CA ILE A 216 -5.78 -12.37 -17.34
C ILE A 216 -6.30 -13.80 -17.38
N ALA A 217 -6.05 -14.50 -18.50
CA ALA A 217 -6.43 -15.90 -18.68
C ALA A 217 -5.78 -16.79 -17.62
N LEU A 218 -4.50 -16.58 -17.32
CA LEU A 218 -3.76 -17.33 -16.30
C LEU A 218 -4.40 -17.19 -14.90
N ASP A 219 -4.76 -15.99 -14.49
CA ASP A 219 -5.42 -15.76 -13.20
C ASP A 219 -6.84 -16.33 -13.20
N LEU A 220 -7.60 -16.18 -14.28
CA LEU A 220 -8.95 -16.73 -14.42
C LEU A 220 -8.96 -18.28 -14.39
N ASP A 221 -8.00 -18.93 -15.03
CA ASP A 221 -7.90 -20.39 -15.01
C ASP A 221 -7.63 -20.91 -13.60
N ARG A 222 -6.78 -20.23 -12.85
CA ARG A 222 -6.53 -20.55 -11.45
C ARG A 222 -7.78 -20.38 -10.57
N ILE A 223 -8.55 -19.32 -10.77
CA ILE A 223 -9.81 -19.08 -10.06
C ILE A 223 -10.83 -20.20 -10.39
N ARG A 224 -10.91 -20.63 -11.64
CA ARG A 224 -11.78 -21.75 -12.05
C ARG A 224 -11.31 -23.08 -11.44
N GLN A 225 -10.00 -23.32 -11.39
CA GLN A 225 -9.42 -24.53 -10.77
C GLN A 225 -9.73 -24.59 -9.26
N ALA A 226 -9.84 -23.46 -8.57
CA ALA A 226 -10.31 -23.40 -7.20
C ALA A 226 -11.79 -23.78 -7.02
N GLY A 227 -12.52 -24.05 -8.09
CA GLY A 227 -13.91 -24.53 -8.08
C GLY A 227 -14.95 -23.42 -8.24
N VAL A 228 -14.58 -22.24 -8.70
CA VAL A 228 -15.50 -21.14 -9.01
C VAL A 228 -16.21 -21.40 -10.34
N TRP A 229 -17.54 -21.33 -10.31
CA TRP A 229 -18.35 -21.35 -11.52
C TRP A 229 -18.71 -19.93 -11.95
N ILE A 230 -18.45 -19.59 -13.23
CA ILE A 230 -18.79 -18.27 -13.80
C ILE A 230 -19.89 -18.47 -14.84
N GLN A 231 -21.03 -17.81 -14.60
CA GLN A 231 -22.17 -17.79 -15.51
C GLN A 231 -22.16 -16.49 -16.31
N PHE A 232 -21.73 -16.57 -17.55
CA PHE A 232 -21.65 -15.44 -18.48
C PHE A 232 -23.01 -15.08 -19.09
N GLY A 233 -23.13 -13.87 -19.61
CA GLY A 233 -24.31 -13.36 -20.31
C GLY A 233 -25.54 -13.25 -19.42
N THR A 234 -25.37 -13.24 -18.10
CA THR A 234 -26.45 -13.18 -17.12
C THR A 234 -26.40 -11.86 -16.36
N SER A 235 -27.32 -10.97 -16.66
CA SER A 235 -27.44 -9.67 -16.02
C SER A 235 -28.38 -9.76 -14.81
N VAL A 236 -27.82 -9.67 -13.61
CA VAL A 236 -28.62 -9.56 -12.38
C VAL A 236 -29.43 -8.27 -12.43
N GLY A 237 -30.70 -8.33 -12.02
CA GLY A 237 -31.69 -7.24 -12.13
C GLY A 237 -32.50 -7.28 -13.44
N ARG A 238 -32.03 -8.00 -14.47
CA ARG A 238 -32.75 -8.19 -15.73
C ARG A 238 -33.15 -9.67 -15.94
N ASP A 239 -32.18 -10.57 -15.91
CA ASP A 239 -32.38 -12.00 -16.22
C ASP A 239 -32.68 -12.82 -14.95
N VAL A 240 -32.16 -12.36 -13.80
CA VAL A 240 -32.38 -12.90 -12.45
C VAL A 240 -32.28 -11.77 -11.44
N THR A 241 -33.17 -11.73 -10.44
CA THR A 241 -33.13 -10.73 -9.37
C THR A 241 -32.33 -11.25 -8.16
N LEU A 242 -31.94 -10.34 -7.25
CA LEU A 242 -31.28 -10.75 -5.98
C LEU A 242 -32.23 -11.61 -5.14
N HIS A 243 -33.52 -11.34 -5.17
CA HIS A 243 -34.52 -12.17 -4.51
C HIS A 243 -34.63 -13.58 -5.13
N ASP A 244 -34.53 -13.70 -6.46
CA ASP A 244 -34.52 -15.01 -7.11
C ASP A 244 -33.27 -15.82 -6.77
N LEU A 245 -32.11 -15.17 -6.63
CA LEU A 245 -30.89 -15.82 -6.14
C LEU A 245 -31.08 -16.37 -4.72
N ARG A 246 -31.73 -15.62 -3.83
CA ARG A 246 -32.10 -16.10 -2.49
C ARG A 246 -33.02 -17.32 -2.56
N LYS A 247 -34.06 -17.29 -3.41
CA LYS A 247 -34.96 -18.43 -3.61
C LYS A 247 -34.25 -19.65 -4.16
N GLN A 248 -33.22 -19.47 -4.96
CA GLN A 248 -32.37 -20.56 -5.46
C GLN A 248 -31.44 -21.14 -4.37
N GLY A 249 -31.47 -20.61 -3.14
CA GLY A 249 -30.70 -21.09 -2.00
C GLY A 249 -29.29 -20.52 -1.88
N PHE A 250 -29.00 -19.36 -2.46
CA PHE A 250 -27.78 -18.62 -2.15
C PHE A 250 -27.94 -17.90 -0.81
N GLU A 251 -27.10 -18.26 0.15
CA GLU A 251 -27.15 -17.79 1.53
C GLU A 251 -26.50 -16.41 1.68
N HIS A 252 -25.44 -16.17 0.92
CA HIS A 252 -24.71 -14.91 0.87
C HIS A 252 -24.66 -14.35 -0.55
N LEU A 253 -24.81 -13.03 -0.68
CA LEU A 253 -24.70 -12.32 -1.94
C LEU A 253 -23.55 -11.32 -1.87
N VAL A 254 -22.63 -11.33 -2.84
CA VAL A 254 -21.52 -10.39 -2.95
C VAL A 254 -21.72 -9.51 -4.18
N LEU A 255 -21.90 -8.22 -3.97
CA LEU A 255 -22.13 -7.22 -5.02
C LEU A 255 -20.80 -6.58 -5.41
N ALA A 256 -20.32 -6.89 -6.62
CA ALA A 256 -19.03 -6.43 -7.16
C ALA A 256 -19.15 -5.94 -8.61
N ALA A 257 -20.26 -5.23 -8.91
CA ALA A 257 -20.62 -4.78 -10.26
C ALA A 257 -19.70 -3.63 -10.78
N GLY A 258 -18.91 -3.01 -9.92
CA GLY A 258 -17.99 -1.92 -10.29
C GLY A 258 -18.70 -0.59 -10.60
N ALA A 259 -17.97 0.33 -11.26
CA ALA A 259 -18.47 1.63 -11.75
C ALA A 259 -18.21 1.68 -13.27
N GLN A 260 -19.22 1.37 -14.07
CA GLN A 260 -19.06 1.05 -15.49
C GLN A 260 -19.41 2.20 -16.42
N LYS A 261 -20.01 3.29 -15.93
CA LYS A 261 -20.44 4.41 -16.75
C LYS A 261 -19.59 5.64 -16.47
N GLY A 262 -19.00 6.22 -17.50
CA GLY A 262 -18.30 7.50 -17.39
C GLY A 262 -19.24 8.65 -17.06
N ARG A 263 -18.73 9.63 -16.32
CA ARG A 263 -19.48 10.87 -16.02
C ARG A 263 -19.36 11.86 -17.16
N THR A 264 -20.46 12.51 -17.47
CA THR A 264 -20.53 13.62 -18.44
C THR A 264 -19.91 14.90 -17.87
N LEU A 265 -19.46 15.79 -18.74
CA LEU A 265 -18.94 17.11 -18.37
C LEU A 265 -20.05 18.07 -17.91
N GLY A 266 -21.26 17.91 -18.45
CA GLY A 266 -22.37 18.80 -18.22
C GLY A 266 -22.18 20.17 -18.89
N ILE A 267 -21.47 20.23 -20.02
CA ILE A 267 -21.23 21.48 -20.77
C ILE A 267 -21.93 21.49 -22.12
N VAL A 268 -22.18 22.67 -22.63
CA VAL A 268 -22.85 22.85 -23.93
C VAL A 268 -22.02 22.25 -25.05
N GLY A 269 -22.67 21.44 -25.91
CA GLY A 269 -22.06 20.81 -27.08
C GLY A 269 -21.39 19.47 -26.80
N GLU A 270 -21.50 18.92 -25.60
CA GLU A 270 -20.95 17.65 -25.22
C GLU A 270 -21.50 16.46 -26.03
N GLU A 271 -22.69 16.62 -26.61
CA GLU A 271 -23.36 15.64 -27.46
C GLU A 271 -22.83 15.61 -28.91
N ALA A 272 -21.86 16.46 -29.26
CA ALA A 272 -21.31 16.55 -30.62
C ALA A 272 -20.58 15.23 -31.04
N ASN A 273 -20.68 14.90 -32.33
CA ASN A 273 -19.90 13.83 -32.92
C ASN A 273 -18.40 14.13 -32.77
N GLY A 274 -17.64 13.19 -32.22
CA GLY A 274 -16.24 13.36 -31.87
C GLY A 274 -15.99 13.55 -30.36
N VAL A 275 -17.06 13.61 -29.54
CA VAL A 275 -16.95 13.48 -28.09
C VAL A 275 -17.27 12.05 -27.70
N PHE A 276 -16.36 11.40 -26.97
CA PHE A 276 -16.50 10.02 -26.52
C PHE A 276 -16.23 9.89 -25.02
N ASP A 277 -16.91 8.98 -24.37
CA ASP A 277 -16.51 8.47 -23.07
C ASP A 277 -15.17 7.70 -23.18
N ALA A 278 -14.25 7.92 -22.27
CA ALA A 278 -12.93 7.29 -22.33
C ALA A 278 -12.97 5.78 -22.10
N LEU A 279 -13.92 5.27 -21.28
CA LEU A 279 -14.07 3.82 -21.07
C LEU A 279 -14.62 3.14 -22.31
N GLU A 280 -15.67 3.69 -22.91
CA GLU A 280 -16.27 3.16 -24.15
C GLU A 280 -15.23 3.19 -25.29
N PHE A 281 -14.44 4.26 -25.38
CA PHE A 281 -13.34 4.35 -26.34
C PHE A 281 -12.29 3.26 -26.12
N LEU A 282 -11.81 3.09 -24.91
CA LEU A 282 -10.79 2.09 -24.58
C LEU A 282 -11.30 0.66 -24.80
N GLU A 283 -12.55 0.37 -24.38
CA GLU A 283 -13.20 -0.91 -24.59
C GLU A 283 -13.33 -1.21 -26.08
N ALA A 284 -13.78 -0.26 -26.88
CA ALA A 284 -13.90 -0.40 -28.33
C ALA A 284 -12.54 -0.68 -28.99
N VAL A 285 -11.49 0.05 -28.60
CA VAL A 285 -10.13 -0.19 -29.12
C VAL A 285 -9.62 -1.56 -28.74
N ARG A 286 -9.80 -1.99 -27.50
CA ARG A 286 -9.36 -3.30 -27.03
C ARG A 286 -10.01 -4.45 -27.79
N HIS A 287 -11.25 -4.30 -28.19
CA HIS A 287 -12.00 -5.28 -28.98
C HIS A 287 -11.82 -5.10 -30.51
N GLY A 288 -10.88 -4.30 -30.96
CA GLY A 288 -10.61 -4.05 -32.39
C GLY A 288 -11.69 -3.26 -33.13
N LYS A 289 -12.53 -2.53 -32.39
CA LYS A 289 -13.64 -1.72 -32.89
C LYS A 289 -13.41 -0.23 -32.64
N ALA A 290 -12.15 0.23 -32.79
CA ALA A 290 -11.77 1.60 -32.55
C ALA A 290 -12.66 2.58 -33.31
N PRO A 291 -13.25 3.61 -32.67
CA PRO A 291 -13.94 4.66 -33.38
C PRO A 291 -12.98 5.48 -34.21
N ALA A 292 -13.46 6.08 -35.29
CA ALA A 292 -12.69 7.04 -36.06
C ALA A 292 -12.44 8.30 -35.20
N ILE A 293 -11.18 8.65 -35.00
CA ILE A 293 -10.75 9.86 -34.29
C ILE A 293 -9.97 10.77 -35.22
N GLY A 294 -10.10 12.07 -35.04
CA GLY A 294 -9.33 13.06 -35.81
C GLY A 294 -7.89 13.18 -35.30
N PRO A 295 -7.01 13.87 -36.02
CA PRO A 295 -5.60 14.01 -35.68
C PRO A 295 -5.31 14.84 -34.43
N HIS A 296 -6.25 15.69 -33.99
CA HIS A 296 -6.10 16.54 -32.79
C HIS A 296 -7.03 16.05 -31.68
N VAL A 297 -6.51 15.29 -30.75
CA VAL A 297 -7.29 14.68 -29.66
C VAL A 297 -7.03 15.39 -28.34
N VAL A 298 -8.10 15.74 -27.64
CA VAL A 298 -8.05 16.29 -26.28
C VAL A 298 -8.65 15.29 -25.30
N ILE A 299 -7.90 14.92 -24.26
CA ILE A 299 -8.36 14.07 -23.16
C ILE A 299 -8.63 14.96 -21.97
N ILE A 300 -9.84 14.88 -21.39
CA ILE A 300 -10.24 15.67 -20.22
C ILE A 300 -10.19 14.77 -18.99
N GLY A 301 -9.18 14.98 -18.14
CA GLY A 301 -8.98 14.21 -16.91
C GLY A 301 -7.52 14.05 -16.52
N GLY A 302 -7.25 13.46 -15.36
CA GLY A 302 -5.89 13.30 -14.84
C GLY A 302 -5.67 11.98 -14.09
N GLY A 303 -6.57 11.00 -14.25
CA GLY A 303 -6.45 9.66 -13.67
C GLY A 303 -5.78 8.65 -14.61
N ASN A 304 -5.62 7.41 -14.16
CA ASN A 304 -5.02 6.34 -14.97
C ASN A 304 -5.79 6.10 -16.27
N SER A 305 -7.13 6.16 -16.26
CA SER A 305 -7.94 6.03 -17.48
C SER A 305 -7.67 7.15 -18.50
N ALA A 306 -7.35 8.38 -18.02
CA ALA A 306 -6.97 9.48 -18.90
C ALA A 306 -5.59 9.22 -19.55
N MET A 307 -4.63 8.67 -18.79
CA MET A 307 -3.32 8.29 -19.33
C MET A 307 -3.44 7.13 -20.33
N ASP A 308 -4.25 6.14 -20.04
CA ASP A 308 -4.54 5.04 -20.95
C ASP A 308 -5.21 5.51 -22.23
N ALA A 309 -6.21 6.41 -22.15
CA ALA A 309 -6.87 7.00 -23.32
C ALA A 309 -5.90 7.84 -24.15
N ALA A 310 -5.04 8.64 -23.50
CA ALA A 310 -4.05 9.48 -24.19
C ALA A 310 -3.01 8.63 -24.94
N ARG A 311 -2.42 7.65 -24.28
CA ARG A 311 -1.42 6.75 -24.86
C ARG A 311 -2.02 5.88 -25.99
N THR A 312 -3.29 5.48 -25.82
CA THR A 312 -4.05 4.77 -26.86
C THR A 312 -4.32 5.68 -28.07
N ALA A 313 -4.74 6.93 -27.84
CA ALA A 313 -4.97 7.91 -28.89
C ALA A 313 -3.68 8.19 -29.69
N VAL A 314 -2.51 8.34 -29.03
CA VAL A 314 -1.20 8.50 -29.71
C VAL A 314 -0.94 7.37 -30.72
N ARG A 315 -1.25 6.12 -30.34
CA ARG A 315 -1.07 4.94 -31.21
C ARG A 315 -2.01 4.95 -32.42
N LEU A 316 -3.19 5.50 -32.27
CA LEU A 316 -4.18 5.57 -33.36
C LEU A 316 -3.94 6.76 -34.32
N VAL A 317 -3.56 7.93 -33.79
CA VAL A 317 -3.31 9.11 -34.65
C VAL A 317 -1.91 9.13 -35.26
N GLY A 318 -0.99 8.36 -34.70
CA GLY A 318 0.40 8.26 -35.21
C GLY A 318 1.20 9.55 -35.04
N LEU A 319 2.35 9.63 -35.78
CA LEU A 319 3.33 10.71 -35.64
C LEU A 319 2.82 12.08 -36.12
N SER A 320 1.80 12.13 -36.98
CA SER A 320 1.21 13.38 -37.49
C SER A 320 0.11 13.95 -36.59
N GLY A 321 -0.33 13.17 -35.63
CA GLY A 321 -1.38 13.58 -34.70
C GLY A 321 -0.85 14.32 -33.48
N ARG A 322 -1.76 15.01 -32.81
CA ARG A 322 -1.49 15.72 -31.55
C ARG A 322 -2.47 15.27 -30.48
N VAL A 323 -1.93 14.81 -29.37
CA VAL A 323 -2.72 14.37 -28.20
C VAL A 323 -2.40 15.27 -27.00
N THR A 324 -3.45 15.88 -26.41
CA THR A 324 -3.30 16.79 -25.29
C THR A 324 -4.19 16.35 -24.13
N VAL A 325 -3.62 16.18 -22.95
CA VAL A 325 -4.37 15.95 -21.71
C VAL A 325 -4.67 17.30 -21.05
N LEU A 326 -5.94 17.61 -20.86
CA LEU A 326 -6.43 18.79 -20.18
C LEU A 326 -6.75 18.45 -18.72
N TYR A 327 -6.13 19.18 -17.78
CA TYR A 327 -6.35 18.93 -16.36
C TYR A 327 -6.52 20.22 -15.55
N ARG A 328 -7.54 20.24 -14.68
CA ARG A 328 -7.95 21.44 -13.93
C ARG A 328 -7.07 21.80 -12.73
N ARG A 329 -6.09 20.97 -12.36
CA ARG A 329 -5.09 21.22 -11.30
C ARG A 329 -3.68 21.09 -11.89
N THR A 330 -2.65 21.10 -11.05
CA THR A 330 -1.27 20.89 -11.49
C THR A 330 -0.96 19.41 -11.64
N ILE A 331 0.21 19.09 -12.19
CA ILE A 331 0.67 17.71 -12.41
C ILE A 331 0.81 16.94 -11.08
N GLU A 332 1.21 17.62 -9.99
CA GLU A 332 1.39 17.02 -8.67
C GLU A 332 0.05 16.53 -8.08
N GLN A 333 -1.08 17.13 -8.47
CA GLN A 333 -2.41 16.73 -8.01
C GLN A 333 -3.09 15.73 -8.95
N MET A 334 -2.43 15.28 -10.02
CA MET A 334 -2.99 14.22 -10.87
C MET A 334 -3.09 12.91 -10.08
N PRO A 335 -4.24 12.24 -10.06
CA PRO A 335 -4.39 10.97 -9.36
C PRO A 335 -3.77 9.77 -10.10
N ALA A 336 -3.34 9.94 -11.36
CA ALA A 336 -2.66 8.90 -12.11
C ALA A 336 -1.32 8.50 -11.50
N ASP A 337 -0.91 7.27 -11.72
CA ASP A 337 0.42 6.76 -11.37
C ASP A 337 1.49 7.64 -12.04
N PRO A 338 2.49 8.13 -11.29
CA PRO A 338 3.58 8.93 -11.84
C PRO A 338 4.32 8.27 -13.00
N GLN A 339 4.45 6.93 -13.00
CA GLN A 339 5.09 6.21 -14.12
C GLN A 339 4.23 6.29 -15.39
N GLU A 340 2.88 6.23 -15.26
CA GLU A 340 1.99 6.34 -16.41
C GLU A 340 1.95 7.77 -16.98
N ILE A 341 2.02 8.79 -16.11
CA ILE A 341 2.14 10.18 -16.55
C ILE A 341 3.46 10.37 -17.33
N GLN A 342 4.57 9.86 -16.80
CA GLN A 342 5.87 9.94 -17.45
C GLN A 342 5.88 9.19 -18.79
N ALA A 343 5.30 7.98 -18.83
CA ALA A 343 5.19 7.20 -20.05
C ALA A 343 4.36 7.91 -21.13
N ALA A 344 3.27 8.60 -20.75
CA ALA A 344 2.49 9.42 -21.67
C ALA A 344 3.31 10.58 -22.25
N LEU A 345 4.07 11.29 -21.40
CA LEU A 345 4.97 12.37 -21.83
C LEU A 345 6.07 11.85 -22.77
N ASP A 346 6.68 10.73 -22.43
CA ASP A 346 7.72 10.09 -23.27
C ASP A 346 7.20 9.65 -24.65
N GLU A 347 5.91 9.27 -24.71
CA GLU A 347 5.23 8.91 -25.97
C GLU A 347 4.67 10.12 -26.74
N GLY A 348 4.95 11.36 -26.31
CA GLY A 348 4.65 12.59 -27.03
C GLY A 348 3.30 13.24 -26.67
N VAL A 349 2.64 12.79 -25.57
CA VAL A 349 1.44 13.45 -25.06
C VAL A 349 1.80 14.83 -24.47
N SER A 350 1.05 15.86 -24.82
CA SER A 350 1.16 17.20 -24.23
C SER A 350 0.26 17.32 -23.01
N LEU A 351 0.71 17.98 -21.94
CA LEU A 351 -0.11 18.30 -20.78
C LEU A 351 -0.52 19.78 -20.79
N SER A 352 -1.81 20.04 -20.64
CA SER A 352 -2.38 21.37 -20.43
C SER A 352 -3.04 21.42 -19.04
N VAL A 353 -2.22 21.73 -18.05
CA VAL A 353 -2.64 21.80 -16.63
C VAL A 353 -3.22 23.16 -16.29
N LEU A 354 -3.91 23.27 -15.14
CA LEU A 354 -4.62 24.46 -14.68
C LEU A 354 -5.61 25.00 -15.73
N ARG A 355 -6.29 24.07 -16.45
CA ARG A 355 -7.34 24.42 -17.40
C ARG A 355 -8.54 23.51 -17.24
N ALA A 356 -9.72 24.09 -17.40
CA ALA A 356 -11.00 23.36 -17.35
C ALA A 356 -11.84 23.64 -18.61
N PRO A 357 -12.60 22.64 -19.11
CA PRO A 357 -13.48 22.82 -20.26
C PRO A 357 -14.71 23.66 -19.87
N VAL A 358 -15.18 24.51 -20.79
CA VAL A 358 -16.35 25.37 -20.61
C VAL A 358 -17.44 25.02 -21.62
N LYS A 359 -17.06 24.80 -22.88
CA LYS A 359 -17.99 24.55 -23.97
C LYS A 359 -17.30 23.83 -25.12
N VAL A 360 -17.95 22.85 -25.72
CA VAL A 360 -17.53 22.22 -26.98
C VAL A 360 -17.97 23.11 -28.16
N VAL A 361 -17.00 23.39 -29.04
CA VAL A 361 -17.30 24.12 -30.30
C VAL A 361 -17.50 23.07 -31.39
N GLN A 362 -18.61 23.20 -32.08
CA GLN A 362 -18.99 22.27 -33.14
C GLN A 362 -19.35 23.00 -34.44
N ARG A 363 -19.13 22.32 -35.56
CA ARG A 363 -19.57 22.72 -36.89
C ARG A 363 -20.23 21.55 -37.58
N ASN A 364 -21.46 21.71 -38.05
CA ASN A 364 -22.26 20.63 -38.65
C ASN A 364 -22.40 19.38 -37.75
N GLY A 365 -22.51 19.60 -36.44
CA GLY A 365 -22.63 18.51 -35.46
C GLY A 365 -21.33 17.81 -35.10
N CYS A 366 -20.18 18.18 -35.68
CA CYS A 366 -18.86 17.58 -35.35
C CYS A 366 -17.99 18.55 -34.55
N VAL A 367 -17.18 18.01 -33.64
CA VAL A 367 -16.22 18.78 -32.84
C VAL A 367 -15.21 19.51 -33.73
N THR A 368 -14.97 20.79 -33.44
CA THR A 368 -13.91 21.61 -34.09
C THR A 368 -13.04 22.32 -33.05
N GLY A 369 -13.37 22.21 -31.77
CA GLY A 369 -12.57 22.77 -30.69
C GLY A 369 -13.27 22.71 -29.32
N LEU A 370 -12.57 23.15 -28.30
CA LEU A 370 -12.99 23.22 -26.92
C LEU A 370 -12.63 24.58 -26.34
N ILE A 371 -13.62 25.32 -25.83
CA ILE A 371 -13.35 26.52 -25.03
C ILE A 371 -12.96 26.09 -23.65
N CYS A 372 -11.80 26.55 -23.19
CA CYS A 372 -11.23 26.26 -21.88
C CYS A 372 -10.98 27.53 -21.11
N THR A 373 -11.19 27.54 -19.80
CA THR A 373 -10.81 28.62 -18.88
C THR A 373 -9.55 28.24 -18.09
N GLU A 374 -8.75 29.22 -17.72
CA GLU A 374 -7.63 29.02 -16.80
C GLU A 374 -8.14 28.82 -15.38
N MET A 375 -7.35 28.06 -14.59
CA MET A 375 -7.69 27.74 -13.20
C MET A 375 -6.57 28.21 -12.28
N LYS A 376 -6.92 28.65 -11.08
CA LYS A 376 -5.99 28.85 -9.95
C LYS A 376 -6.33 27.89 -8.83
N LEU A 377 -5.34 27.52 -8.05
CA LEU A 377 -5.52 26.66 -6.87
C LEU A 377 -5.97 27.52 -5.68
N GLY A 378 -7.06 27.13 -5.04
CA GLY A 378 -7.54 27.68 -3.77
C GLY A 378 -7.22 26.76 -2.60
N GLU A 379 -7.97 26.93 -1.50
CA GLU A 379 -7.86 26.07 -0.32
C GLU A 379 -8.15 24.60 -0.62
N ALA A 380 -7.65 23.70 0.23
CA ALA A 380 -7.89 22.27 0.09
C ALA A 380 -9.38 21.94 0.22
N ASP A 381 -9.88 21.06 -0.65
CA ASP A 381 -11.20 20.46 -0.55
C ASP A 381 -11.26 19.34 0.51
N ARG A 382 -12.42 18.71 0.70
CA ARG A 382 -12.60 17.61 1.66
C ARG A 382 -11.69 16.41 1.40
N SER A 383 -11.12 16.28 0.20
CA SER A 383 -10.15 15.25 -0.16
C SER A 383 -8.69 15.63 0.13
N GLY A 384 -8.45 16.80 0.74
CA GLY A 384 -7.13 17.35 0.99
C GLY A 384 -6.44 17.94 -0.24
N ARG A 385 -7.11 17.99 -1.41
CA ARG A 385 -6.51 18.55 -2.63
C ARG A 385 -6.94 19.99 -2.85
N PRO A 386 -6.05 20.89 -3.33
CA PRO A 386 -6.38 22.27 -3.64
C PRO A 386 -7.60 22.39 -4.58
N ARG A 387 -8.57 23.22 -4.21
CA ARG A 387 -9.79 23.42 -5.02
C ARG A 387 -9.46 24.24 -6.27
N PRO A 388 -9.79 23.76 -7.48
CA PRO A 388 -9.61 24.56 -8.70
C PRO A 388 -10.67 25.66 -8.77
N ILE A 389 -10.24 26.91 -8.98
CA ILE A 389 -11.08 28.10 -9.09
C ILE A 389 -10.88 28.70 -10.48
N PRO A 390 -11.96 28.94 -11.28
CA PRO A 390 -11.84 29.55 -12.58
C PRO A 390 -11.29 30.97 -12.49
N VAL A 391 -10.51 31.37 -13.50
CA VAL A 391 -10.06 32.76 -13.71
C VAL A 391 -10.99 33.40 -14.72
N GLU A 392 -11.75 34.40 -14.29
CA GLU A 392 -12.72 35.09 -15.14
C GLU A 392 -12.04 35.78 -16.34
N GLY A 393 -12.65 35.69 -17.53
CA GLY A 393 -12.15 36.31 -18.74
C GLY A 393 -10.90 35.65 -19.36
N SER A 394 -10.55 34.45 -18.91
CA SER A 394 -9.39 33.69 -19.43
C SER A 394 -9.77 32.64 -20.47
N GLU A 395 -10.99 32.65 -20.96
CA GLU A 395 -11.51 31.69 -21.92
C GLU A 395 -10.71 31.74 -23.23
N ALA A 396 -10.22 30.59 -23.66
CA ALA A 396 -9.47 30.44 -24.89
C ALA A 396 -9.92 29.19 -25.67
N LEU A 397 -9.89 29.28 -27.00
CA LEU A 397 -10.21 28.18 -27.89
C LEU A 397 -8.96 27.25 -28.01
N LEU A 398 -9.18 25.98 -27.70
CA LEU A 398 -8.27 24.89 -28.04
C LEU A 398 -8.86 24.13 -29.24
N THR A 399 -8.22 24.19 -30.40
CA THR A 399 -8.67 23.46 -31.59
C THR A 399 -8.44 21.97 -31.41
N CYS A 400 -9.48 21.17 -31.69
CA CYS A 400 -9.42 19.70 -31.65
C CYS A 400 -10.54 19.11 -32.50
N ASP A 401 -10.35 17.87 -32.92
CA ASP A 401 -11.30 17.10 -33.72
C ASP A 401 -11.99 16.01 -32.90
N THR A 402 -11.38 15.67 -31.77
CA THR A 402 -11.86 14.60 -30.88
C THR A 402 -11.64 14.98 -29.43
N ILE A 403 -12.63 14.65 -28.60
CA ILE A 403 -12.58 14.84 -27.15
C ILE A 403 -12.88 13.49 -26.46
N LEU A 404 -11.99 13.06 -25.57
CA LEU A 404 -12.17 11.89 -24.73
C LEU A 404 -12.40 12.33 -23.27
N VAL A 405 -13.55 12.00 -22.70
CA VAL A 405 -13.96 12.42 -21.35
C VAL A 405 -13.56 11.35 -20.35
N ALA A 406 -12.62 11.67 -19.44
CA ALA A 406 -12.05 10.77 -18.44
C ALA A 406 -12.07 11.37 -17.02
N ILE A 407 -13.21 11.96 -16.61
CA ILE A 407 -13.30 12.76 -15.36
C ILE A 407 -13.74 11.99 -14.12
N SER A 408 -14.34 10.85 -14.24
CA SER A 408 -14.75 9.89 -13.19
C SER A 408 -15.71 8.86 -13.78
N GLN A 409 -16.16 7.93 -12.94
CA GLN A 409 -17.10 6.87 -13.29
C GLN A 409 -18.20 6.78 -12.23
N GLU A 410 -19.32 6.18 -12.58
CA GLU A 410 -20.45 5.92 -11.68
C GLU A 410 -20.98 4.49 -11.87
N PRO A 411 -21.51 3.85 -10.81
CA PRO A 411 -22.09 2.53 -10.91
C PRO A 411 -23.43 2.54 -11.67
N ILE A 412 -23.72 1.44 -12.37
CA ILE A 412 -25.04 1.17 -12.95
C ILE A 412 -25.81 0.30 -11.95
N LEU A 413 -26.90 0.83 -11.38
CA LEU A 413 -27.58 0.24 -10.22
C LEU A 413 -28.84 -0.58 -10.56
N ASN A 414 -29.09 -0.88 -11.83
CA ASN A 414 -30.31 -1.58 -12.29
C ASN A 414 -30.47 -2.97 -11.63
N PHE A 415 -29.37 -3.58 -11.16
CA PHE A 415 -29.36 -4.86 -10.47
C PHE A 415 -29.92 -4.81 -9.03
N LEU A 416 -30.14 -3.60 -8.48
CA LEU A 416 -30.76 -3.37 -7.17
C LEU A 416 -32.29 -3.13 -7.25
N SER A 417 -32.92 -3.48 -8.37
CA SER A 417 -34.34 -3.19 -8.65
C SER A 417 -35.33 -3.75 -7.61
N ASP A 418 -34.95 -4.83 -6.92
CA ASP A 418 -35.76 -5.55 -5.94
C ASP A 418 -35.29 -5.39 -4.47
N VAL A 419 -34.22 -4.57 -4.23
CA VAL A 419 -33.67 -4.30 -2.90
C VAL A 419 -33.25 -2.83 -2.79
N GLN A 420 -33.18 -2.31 -1.55
CA GLN A 420 -32.83 -0.90 -1.29
C GLN A 420 -31.75 -0.81 -0.21
N PRO A 421 -30.48 -1.10 -0.53
CA PRO A 421 -29.37 -0.85 0.39
C PRO A 421 -29.15 0.66 0.59
N LYS A 422 -28.55 1.05 1.71
CA LYS A 422 -28.12 2.44 1.91
C LYS A 422 -27.02 2.83 0.93
N MET A 423 -27.12 4.05 0.39
CA MET A 423 -26.20 4.59 -0.63
C MET A 423 -25.80 6.02 -0.32
N TRP A 424 -24.63 6.41 -0.80
CA TRP A 424 -24.21 7.80 -0.87
C TRP A 424 -24.91 8.53 -2.03
N LYS A 425 -24.86 9.85 -2.03
CA LYS A 425 -25.48 10.70 -3.08
C LYS A 425 -24.92 10.47 -4.49
N ASP A 426 -23.72 9.93 -4.58
CA ASP A 426 -23.04 9.62 -5.85
C ASP A 426 -23.35 8.22 -6.38
N GLY A 427 -24.22 7.46 -5.72
CA GLY A 427 -24.66 6.13 -6.12
C GLY A 427 -23.78 4.99 -5.61
N THR A 428 -22.70 5.28 -4.85
CA THR A 428 -21.89 4.23 -4.24
C THR A 428 -22.58 3.64 -3.01
N LEU A 429 -22.40 2.34 -2.76
CA LEU A 429 -23.03 1.65 -1.64
C LEU A 429 -22.32 1.98 -0.31
N ILE A 430 -23.12 2.10 0.75
CA ILE A 430 -22.61 2.20 2.12
C ILE A 430 -22.48 0.79 2.69
N VAL A 431 -21.27 0.45 3.14
CA VAL A 431 -20.97 -0.82 3.80
C VAL A 431 -20.27 -0.60 5.13
N ASP A 432 -20.32 -1.58 5.99
CA ASP A 432 -19.46 -1.64 7.15
C ASP A 432 -17.98 -1.77 6.70
N ALA A 433 -17.11 -0.97 7.27
CA ALA A 433 -15.71 -0.85 6.81
C ALA A 433 -14.87 -2.11 7.08
N GLU A 434 -15.21 -2.87 8.12
CA GLU A 434 -14.47 -4.07 8.52
C GLU A 434 -14.97 -5.31 7.79
N THR A 435 -16.30 -5.45 7.70
CA THR A 435 -16.93 -6.66 7.16
C THR A 435 -17.25 -6.59 5.67
N GLY A 436 -17.45 -5.39 5.12
CA GLY A 436 -17.96 -5.18 3.77
C GLY A 436 -19.47 -5.45 3.63
N GLU A 437 -20.21 -5.68 4.74
CA GLU A 437 -21.65 -5.92 4.71
C GLU A 437 -22.43 -4.63 4.46
N THR A 438 -23.46 -4.71 3.65
CA THR A 438 -24.35 -3.58 3.37
C THR A 438 -25.36 -3.38 4.52
N SER A 439 -26.31 -2.45 4.37
CA SER A 439 -27.43 -2.33 5.32
C SER A 439 -28.44 -3.49 5.24
N LEU A 440 -28.23 -4.46 4.37
CA LEU A 440 -29.06 -5.65 4.19
C LEU A 440 -28.28 -6.89 4.61
N GLU A 441 -28.88 -7.69 5.47
CA GLU A 441 -28.26 -8.87 6.08
C GLU A 441 -27.80 -9.88 5.01
N ASN A 442 -26.56 -10.39 5.17
CA ASN A 442 -25.91 -11.33 4.28
C ASN A 442 -25.77 -10.85 2.82
N ILE A 443 -25.79 -9.51 2.61
CA ILE A 443 -25.47 -8.88 1.34
C ILE A 443 -24.24 -7.98 1.55
N PHE A 444 -23.16 -8.34 0.87
CA PHE A 444 -21.86 -7.67 0.96
C PHE A 444 -21.58 -6.91 -0.34
N ALA A 445 -20.77 -5.87 -0.26
CA ALA A 445 -20.35 -5.15 -1.46
C ALA A 445 -18.88 -4.71 -1.36
N GLY A 446 -18.21 -4.62 -2.53
CA GLY A 446 -16.82 -4.20 -2.62
C GLY A 446 -16.41 -3.68 -4.00
N GLY A 447 -15.16 -3.24 -4.10
CA GLY A 447 -14.61 -2.63 -5.29
C GLY A 447 -15.21 -1.25 -5.59
N ASP A 448 -15.21 -0.85 -6.86
CA ASP A 448 -15.63 0.49 -7.29
C ASP A 448 -17.11 0.79 -7.03
N LEU A 449 -17.92 -0.23 -6.81
CA LEU A 449 -19.32 -0.07 -6.39
C LEU A 449 -19.44 0.61 -5.01
N VAL A 450 -18.43 0.48 -4.16
CA VAL A 450 -18.38 1.05 -2.81
C VAL A 450 -17.47 2.27 -2.75
N ARG A 451 -16.30 2.19 -3.39
CA ARG A 451 -15.24 3.21 -3.30
C ARG A 451 -15.36 4.30 -4.35
N GLY A 452 -16.17 4.11 -5.40
CA GLY A 452 -15.97 4.79 -6.66
C GLY A 452 -14.72 4.27 -7.40
N PRO A 453 -14.33 4.87 -8.54
CA PRO A 453 -13.16 4.43 -9.31
C PRO A 453 -11.91 4.32 -8.45
N SER A 454 -11.35 3.13 -8.37
CA SER A 454 -10.20 2.81 -7.52
C SER A 454 -9.16 1.96 -8.28
N THR A 455 -8.38 1.16 -7.58
CA THR A 455 -7.31 0.36 -8.16
C THR A 455 -7.62 -1.12 -8.12
N VAL A 456 -7.00 -1.90 -9.02
CA VAL A 456 -7.19 -3.36 -9.07
C VAL A 456 -6.85 -4.01 -7.72
N ILE A 457 -5.75 -3.56 -7.08
CA ILE A 457 -5.32 -4.16 -5.80
C ILE A 457 -6.27 -3.83 -4.64
N GLN A 458 -6.90 -2.64 -4.64
CA GLN A 458 -7.93 -2.29 -3.65
C GLN A 458 -9.19 -3.11 -3.84
N ALA A 459 -9.61 -3.33 -5.09
CA ALA A 459 -10.74 -4.19 -5.41
C ALA A 459 -10.49 -5.64 -4.96
N ILE A 460 -9.28 -6.18 -5.18
CA ILE A 460 -8.89 -7.52 -4.70
C ILE A 460 -8.94 -7.58 -3.17
N ALA A 461 -8.46 -6.54 -2.49
CA ALA A 461 -8.50 -6.46 -1.03
C ALA A 461 -9.93 -6.50 -0.47
N ASP A 462 -10.85 -5.76 -1.09
CA ASP A 462 -12.27 -5.78 -0.71
C ASP A 462 -12.87 -7.18 -0.86
N GLY A 463 -12.64 -7.83 -2.00
CA GLY A 463 -13.11 -9.19 -2.24
C GLY A 463 -12.58 -10.20 -1.21
N ARG A 464 -11.28 -10.12 -0.88
CA ARG A 464 -10.66 -10.98 0.13
C ARG A 464 -11.23 -10.72 1.52
N ARG A 465 -11.44 -9.45 1.91
CA ARG A 465 -12.04 -9.06 3.20
C ARG A 465 -13.45 -9.63 3.33
N ILE A 466 -14.30 -9.47 2.32
CA ILE A 466 -15.67 -10.02 2.29
C ILE A 466 -15.63 -11.54 2.44
N ALA A 467 -14.75 -12.21 1.69
CA ALA A 467 -14.60 -13.67 1.77
C ALA A 467 -14.19 -14.13 3.18
N HIS A 468 -13.27 -13.41 3.83
CA HIS A 468 -12.85 -13.69 5.20
C HIS A 468 -13.99 -13.51 6.20
N THR A 469 -14.77 -12.42 6.08
CA THR A 469 -15.94 -12.16 6.93
C THR A 469 -16.98 -13.29 6.81
N ILE A 470 -17.31 -13.71 5.59
CA ILE A 470 -18.26 -14.82 5.37
C ILE A 470 -17.69 -16.12 5.94
N ALA A 471 -16.40 -16.42 5.70
CA ALA A 471 -15.76 -17.62 6.22
C ALA A 471 -15.76 -17.66 7.77
N GLN A 472 -15.49 -16.54 8.44
CA GLN A 472 -15.59 -16.44 9.90
C GLN A 472 -17.03 -16.66 10.39
N ARG A 473 -18.01 -16.02 9.76
CA ARG A 473 -19.45 -16.16 10.12
C ARG A 473 -19.93 -17.62 10.01
N GLU A 474 -19.47 -18.32 9.00
CA GLU A 474 -19.84 -19.71 8.72
C GLU A 474 -18.89 -20.73 9.38
N ASN A 475 -17.97 -20.30 10.23
CA ASN A 475 -16.96 -21.14 10.89
C ASN A 475 -16.20 -22.04 9.88
N LEU A 476 -15.83 -21.47 8.73
CA LEU A 476 -15.05 -22.15 7.71
C LEU A 476 -13.56 -22.09 8.02
N VAL A 477 -12.81 -23.08 7.54
CA VAL A 477 -11.35 -23.09 7.68
C VAL A 477 -10.76 -22.07 6.71
N TRP A 478 -10.03 -21.09 7.25
CA TRP A 478 -9.23 -20.17 6.47
C TRP A 478 -7.83 -20.71 6.27
N ASP A 479 -7.22 -20.44 5.11
CA ASP A 479 -5.87 -20.93 4.83
C ASP A 479 -4.86 -20.24 5.74
N GLU A 480 -3.99 -21.06 6.36
CA GLU A 480 -2.83 -20.55 7.08
C GLU A 480 -1.82 -19.93 6.10
N PRO A 481 -1.09 -18.89 6.51
CA PRO A 481 -0.03 -18.35 5.68
C PRO A 481 1.04 -19.42 5.39
N PRO A 482 1.62 -19.42 4.17
CA PRO A 482 2.73 -20.30 3.85
C PRO A 482 3.88 -20.14 4.85
N ILE A 483 4.64 -21.23 5.05
CA ILE A 483 5.82 -21.20 5.93
C ILE A 483 6.81 -20.17 5.40
N ALA A 484 7.15 -19.21 6.25
CA ALA A 484 8.13 -18.18 5.92
C ALA A 484 9.51 -18.83 5.67
N PRO A 485 10.28 -18.35 4.68
CA PRO A 485 11.66 -18.80 4.51
C PRO A 485 12.51 -18.41 5.71
N ASP A 486 13.64 -19.13 5.91
CA ASP A 486 14.56 -18.84 7.00
C ASP A 486 14.93 -17.36 7.08
N ARG A 487 14.85 -16.78 8.27
CA ARG A 487 15.20 -15.38 8.49
C ARG A 487 16.68 -15.14 8.31
N LEU A 488 17.05 -13.97 7.81
CA LEU A 488 18.44 -13.54 7.72
C LEU A 488 19.02 -13.38 9.12
N SER A 489 20.30 -13.71 9.27
CA SER A 489 21.01 -13.45 10.52
C SER A 489 21.11 -11.93 10.79
N GLN A 490 21.29 -11.55 12.05
CA GLN A 490 21.50 -10.15 12.40
C GLN A 490 22.69 -9.53 11.64
N LYS A 491 23.76 -10.31 11.47
CA LYS A 491 24.94 -9.89 10.72
C LYS A 491 24.60 -9.58 9.26
N ASP A 492 23.90 -10.49 8.57
CA ASP A 492 23.49 -10.30 7.17
C ASP A 492 22.57 -9.10 7.00
N LEU A 493 21.65 -8.89 7.96
CA LEU A 493 20.77 -7.70 7.95
C LEU A 493 21.55 -6.40 8.09
N LEU A 494 22.55 -6.35 8.97
CA LEU A 494 23.40 -5.17 9.15
C LEU A 494 24.27 -4.91 7.93
N GLU A 495 24.86 -5.94 7.32
CA GLU A 495 25.64 -5.82 6.08
C GLU A 495 24.80 -5.29 4.93
N ARG A 496 23.58 -5.81 4.72
CA ARG A 496 22.63 -5.31 3.70
C ARG A 496 22.25 -3.85 3.92
N ARG A 497 22.11 -3.41 5.16
CA ARG A 497 21.72 -2.03 5.52
C ARG A 497 22.88 -1.06 5.45
N SER A 498 24.11 -1.53 5.58
CA SER A 498 25.31 -0.70 5.44
C SER A 498 25.76 -0.49 3.99
N THR A 499 25.17 -1.25 3.03
CA THR A 499 25.61 -1.27 1.64
C THR A 499 24.55 -0.65 0.72
N ARG A 500 24.96 0.33 -0.09
CA ARG A 500 24.15 0.83 -1.21
C ARG A 500 24.30 -0.10 -2.41
N VAL A 501 23.17 -0.48 -3.02
CA VAL A 501 23.12 -1.33 -4.20
C VAL A 501 22.19 -0.69 -5.21
N SER A 502 22.71 -0.37 -6.38
CA SER A 502 21.94 0.26 -7.47
C SER A 502 20.71 -0.56 -7.83
N ALA A 503 19.60 0.13 -8.05
CA ALA A 503 18.36 -0.50 -8.52
C ALA A 503 18.51 -1.00 -9.95
N ILE A 504 17.83 -2.10 -10.25
CA ILE A 504 17.73 -2.63 -11.61
C ILE A 504 16.41 -2.12 -12.21
N ALA A 505 16.50 -1.33 -13.26
CA ALA A 505 15.33 -0.82 -13.97
C ALA A 505 14.64 -1.97 -14.73
N GLU A 506 13.30 -2.05 -14.62
CA GLU A 506 12.53 -2.97 -15.46
C GLU A 506 12.66 -2.55 -16.93
N PRO A 507 13.03 -3.47 -17.83
CA PRO A 507 13.19 -3.14 -19.25
C PRO A 507 11.84 -2.80 -19.89
N GLU A 508 11.86 -1.80 -20.78
CA GLU A 508 10.71 -1.38 -21.56
C GLU A 508 11.06 -1.24 -23.03
N LEU A 509 10.07 -1.37 -23.91
CA LEU A 509 10.27 -1.14 -25.33
C LEU A 509 10.81 0.27 -25.59
N ALA A 510 11.71 0.42 -26.55
CA ALA A 510 12.14 1.73 -27.03
C ALA A 510 10.92 2.55 -27.52
N ILE A 511 10.98 3.87 -27.38
CA ILE A 511 9.85 4.77 -27.70
C ILE A 511 9.39 4.56 -29.16
N GLU A 512 10.33 4.40 -30.08
CA GLU A 512 10.08 4.18 -31.51
C GLU A 512 9.32 2.87 -31.79
N GLN A 513 9.35 1.93 -30.85
CA GLN A 513 8.65 0.63 -30.94
C GLN A 513 7.28 0.65 -30.27
N ARG A 514 6.89 1.77 -29.61
CA ARG A 514 5.60 1.90 -28.88
C ARG A 514 4.48 2.42 -29.79
N ASN A 515 4.57 2.24 -31.09
CA ASN A 515 3.58 2.66 -32.07
C ASN A 515 2.41 1.67 -32.24
N GLY A 516 2.47 0.52 -31.58
CA GLY A 516 1.44 -0.52 -31.60
C GLY A 516 0.97 -0.93 -30.20
N PHE A 517 0.24 -2.03 -30.13
CA PHE A 517 -0.37 -2.55 -28.88
C PHE A 517 0.42 -3.69 -28.25
N LYS A 518 1.69 -3.89 -28.60
CA LYS A 518 2.59 -4.83 -27.96
C LYS A 518 2.89 -4.35 -26.52
N GLU A 519 3.01 -5.30 -25.57
CA GLU A 519 3.34 -5.01 -24.18
C GLU A 519 4.61 -4.16 -24.09
N VAL A 520 4.53 -3.03 -23.37
CA VAL A 520 5.64 -2.05 -23.27
C VAL A 520 6.66 -2.49 -22.24
N MET A 521 6.20 -2.91 -21.04
CA MET A 521 7.08 -3.41 -19.97
C MET A 521 7.39 -4.87 -20.24
N THR A 522 8.65 -5.24 -20.41
CA THR A 522 9.02 -6.60 -20.86
C THR A 522 9.37 -7.55 -19.71
N GLY A 523 9.37 -7.05 -18.47
CA GLY A 523 9.75 -7.81 -17.30
C GLY A 523 11.25 -7.94 -17.10
N LEU A 524 11.69 -8.32 -15.91
CA LEU A 524 13.10 -8.50 -15.60
C LEU A 524 13.61 -9.87 -16.08
N PRO A 525 14.78 -9.94 -16.73
CA PRO A 525 15.48 -11.21 -16.94
C PRO A 525 15.72 -11.94 -15.62
N VAL A 526 15.72 -13.27 -15.63
CA VAL A 526 15.83 -14.11 -14.42
C VAL A 526 16.98 -13.69 -13.52
N SER A 527 18.18 -13.50 -14.07
CA SER A 527 19.35 -13.09 -13.28
C SER A 527 19.20 -11.71 -12.64
N GLN A 528 18.58 -10.77 -13.36
CA GLN A 528 18.33 -9.42 -12.85
C GLN A 528 17.23 -9.42 -11.79
N ALA A 529 16.18 -10.22 -11.95
CA ALA A 529 15.13 -10.38 -10.95
C ALA A 529 15.67 -10.91 -9.62
N ILE A 530 16.56 -11.91 -9.66
CA ILE A 530 17.25 -12.45 -8.48
C ILE A 530 18.06 -11.37 -7.78
N LEU A 531 18.89 -10.62 -8.53
CA LEU A 531 19.72 -9.55 -7.98
C LEU A 531 18.88 -8.40 -7.39
N GLU A 532 17.80 -8.02 -8.07
CA GLU A 532 16.89 -6.97 -7.59
C GLU A 532 16.14 -7.41 -6.32
N ALA A 533 15.69 -8.66 -6.28
CA ALA A 533 15.05 -9.24 -5.11
C ALA A 533 16.00 -9.32 -3.90
N ASP A 534 17.27 -9.62 -4.13
CA ASP A 534 18.31 -9.71 -3.09
C ASP A 534 18.65 -8.33 -2.47
N ARG A 535 18.29 -7.24 -3.10
CA ARG A 535 18.38 -5.89 -2.51
C ARG A 535 17.43 -5.69 -1.32
N CYS A 536 16.46 -6.57 -1.08
CA CYS A 536 15.47 -6.43 0.00
C CYS A 536 16.15 -6.35 1.38
N LEU A 537 15.74 -5.36 2.19
CA LEU A 537 16.29 -5.12 3.53
C LEU A 537 15.62 -5.98 4.62
N ALA A 538 14.68 -6.87 4.26
CA ALA A 538 13.93 -7.74 5.18
C ALA A 538 13.36 -6.95 6.38
N CYS A 539 12.58 -5.89 6.08
CA CYS A 539 12.03 -4.98 7.09
C CYS A 539 10.96 -5.64 7.98
N ASP A 540 10.41 -6.79 7.56
CA ASP A 540 9.55 -7.69 8.34
C ASP A 540 10.27 -8.24 9.57
N THR A 541 11.57 -8.48 9.45
CA THR A 541 12.39 -8.94 10.56
C THR A 541 12.78 -7.78 11.46
N MET A 542 13.20 -6.66 10.88
CA MET A 542 13.65 -5.48 11.62
C MET A 542 13.60 -4.22 10.76
N CYS A 543 12.86 -3.20 11.16
CA CYS A 543 12.89 -1.90 10.48
C CYS A 543 14.11 -1.06 10.87
N SER A 544 14.32 -0.77 12.15
CA SER A 544 15.45 -0.05 12.79
C SER A 544 15.86 1.31 12.14
N LEU A 545 15.02 1.95 11.36
CA LEU A 545 15.33 3.29 10.80
C LEU A 545 15.59 4.32 11.89
N CYS A 546 14.78 4.30 12.97
CA CYS A 546 14.94 5.21 14.11
C CYS A 546 16.29 5.05 14.81
N VAL A 547 16.88 3.85 14.82
CA VAL A 547 18.23 3.58 15.32
C VAL A 547 19.28 4.19 14.37
N THR A 548 19.12 3.93 13.06
CA THR A 548 20.08 4.36 12.04
C THR A 548 20.22 5.89 11.96
N VAL A 549 19.10 6.62 12.10
CA VAL A 549 19.07 8.09 11.96
C VAL A 549 19.27 8.83 13.27
N CYS A 550 19.40 8.14 14.41
CA CYS A 550 19.59 8.78 15.71
C CYS A 550 21.04 9.30 15.88
N PRO A 551 21.28 10.62 15.88
CA PRO A 551 22.62 11.17 15.95
C PRO A 551 23.31 10.88 17.29
N ASN A 552 22.53 10.80 18.36
CA ASN A 552 23.02 10.57 19.72
C ASN A 552 23.02 9.10 20.13
N ARG A 553 22.61 8.20 19.21
CA ARG A 553 22.45 6.77 19.50
C ARG A 553 21.54 6.49 20.72
N ALA A 554 20.57 7.36 20.97
CA ALA A 554 19.58 7.16 22.02
C ALA A 554 18.64 5.99 21.74
N ASN A 555 18.24 5.81 20.47
CA ASN A 555 17.46 4.63 20.07
C ASN A 555 18.40 3.44 19.89
N GLN A 556 18.10 2.36 20.60
CA GLN A 556 18.86 1.11 20.57
C GLN A 556 17.93 -0.05 20.22
N MET A 557 18.47 -0.98 19.46
CA MET A 557 17.77 -2.23 19.15
C MET A 557 18.21 -3.31 20.12
N TYR A 558 17.27 -4.12 20.56
CA TYR A 558 17.52 -5.30 21.37
C TYR A 558 16.69 -6.50 20.88
N VAL A 559 17.02 -7.69 21.33
CA VAL A 559 16.35 -8.93 20.94
C VAL A 559 15.65 -9.52 22.14
N ILE A 560 14.43 -9.98 21.94
CA ILE A 560 13.63 -10.74 22.88
C ILE A 560 13.23 -12.09 22.29
N GLU A 561 12.93 -13.05 23.15
CA GLU A 561 12.10 -14.17 22.74
C GLU A 561 10.64 -13.71 22.64
N PRO A 562 9.91 -14.03 21.55
CA PRO A 562 8.49 -13.71 21.46
C PRO A 562 7.74 -14.21 22.69
N LEU A 563 6.88 -13.36 23.24
CA LEU A 563 6.10 -13.65 24.43
C LEU A 563 4.62 -13.81 24.07
N HIS A 564 4.04 -14.93 24.49
CA HIS A 564 2.61 -15.18 24.46
C HIS A 564 2.18 -15.56 25.87
N ALA A 565 1.43 -14.67 26.52
CA ALA A 565 0.97 -14.86 27.89
C ALA A 565 -0.52 -14.57 28.00
N GLU A 566 -1.23 -15.39 28.78
CA GLU A 566 -2.57 -15.15 29.23
C GLU A 566 -2.47 -14.62 30.67
N LEU A 567 -2.63 -13.31 30.83
CA LEU A 567 -2.54 -12.63 32.11
C LEU A 567 -3.90 -12.69 32.81
N PRO A 568 -3.97 -12.98 34.12
CA PRO A 568 -5.22 -12.89 34.83
C PRO A 568 -5.71 -11.44 34.90
N SER A 569 -7.00 -11.24 34.72
CA SER A 569 -7.66 -9.96 34.99
C SER A 569 -8.03 -9.88 36.47
N LEU A 570 -7.50 -8.89 37.16
CA LEU A 570 -7.83 -8.65 38.59
C LEU A 570 -8.76 -7.46 38.67
N CYS A 571 -9.84 -7.60 39.48
CA CYS A 571 -10.72 -6.50 39.83
C CYS A 571 -11.10 -6.55 41.31
N VAL A 572 -11.61 -5.44 41.86
CA VAL A 572 -12.10 -5.34 43.22
C VAL A 572 -13.60 -5.55 43.21
N ASP A 573 -14.08 -6.56 43.96
CA ASP A 573 -15.50 -6.83 44.14
C ASP A 573 -15.75 -7.20 45.61
N GLY A 574 -16.69 -6.51 46.25
CA GLY A 574 -17.01 -6.67 47.69
C GLY A 574 -15.82 -6.28 48.59
N GLY A 575 -14.88 -5.46 48.12
CA GLY A 575 -13.69 -5.06 48.86
C GLY A 575 -12.54 -6.07 48.84
N GLU A 576 -12.66 -7.17 48.07
CA GLU A 576 -11.64 -8.19 47.87
C GLU A 576 -11.13 -8.20 46.42
N LEU A 577 -9.85 -8.60 46.21
CA LEU A 577 -9.30 -8.83 44.87
C LEU A 577 -9.82 -10.17 44.35
N ILE A 578 -10.51 -10.11 43.22
CA ILE A 578 -11.00 -11.30 42.52
C ILE A 578 -10.37 -11.47 41.17
N VAL A 579 -10.21 -12.71 40.70
CA VAL A 579 -9.79 -13.04 39.36
C VAL A 579 -11.02 -13.15 38.48
N GLY A 580 -11.19 -12.17 37.56
CA GLY A 580 -12.38 -12.08 36.71
C GLY A 580 -12.28 -12.85 35.38
N GLY A 581 -11.07 -13.15 34.91
CA GLY A 581 -10.83 -13.79 33.62
C GLY A 581 -9.35 -13.72 33.21
N THR A 582 -9.06 -13.83 31.92
CA THR A 582 -7.71 -13.67 31.37
C THR A 582 -7.70 -12.63 30.25
N GLN A 583 -6.59 -11.92 30.13
CA GLN A 583 -6.28 -10.98 29.06
C GLN A 583 -5.04 -11.46 28.31
N ALA A 584 -5.14 -11.57 27.00
CA ALA A 584 -4.00 -11.94 26.16
C ALA A 584 -2.96 -10.80 26.08
N PHE A 585 -1.71 -11.13 26.31
CA PHE A 585 -0.57 -10.24 26.12
C PHE A 585 0.44 -10.90 25.19
N HIS A 586 0.60 -10.34 23.97
CA HIS A 586 1.42 -10.92 22.93
C HIS A 586 2.44 -9.91 22.38
N VAL A 587 3.70 -10.31 22.39
CA VAL A 587 4.79 -9.61 21.70
C VAL A 587 5.44 -10.59 20.73
N THR A 588 5.11 -10.48 19.46
CA THR A 588 5.50 -11.46 18.43
C THR A 588 6.81 -11.11 17.73
N GLN A 589 7.21 -9.82 17.74
CA GLN A 589 8.42 -9.37 17.08
C GLN A 589 9.65 -9.56 17.97
N PRO A 590 10.66 -10.32 17.53
CA PRO A 590 11.86 -10.57 18.36
C PRO A 590 12.77 -9.33 18.46
N TYR A 591 12.76 -8.45 17.45
CA TYR A 591 13.57 -7.24 17.45
C TYR A 591 12.75 -6.06 17.95
N GLN A 592 13.19 -5.48 19.04
CA GLN A 592 12.53 -4.36 19.72
C GLN A 592 13.45 -3.13 19.77
N ILE A 593 12.84 -1.98 20.03
CA ILE A 593 13.54 -0.69 20.14
C ILE A 593 13.30 -0.13 21.53
N ILE A 594 14.37 0.37 22.17
CA ILE A 594 14.28 1.23 23.34
C ILE A 594 14.85 2.62 23.03
N ASN A 595 14.44 3.59 23.80
CA ASN A 595 15.05 4.91 23.83
C ASN A 595 15.83 5.10 25.16
N ILE A 596 17.13 5.30 25.08
CA ILE A 596 17.95 5.67 26.24
C ILE A 596 17.71 7.19 26.46
N ALA A 597 16.88 7.50 27.43
CA ALA A 597 16.38 8.86 27.67
C ALA A 597 17.51 9.87 27.97
N ASP A 598 18.54 9.43 28.69
CA ASP A 598 19.73 10.25 29.04
C ASP A 598 20.53 10.71 27.80
N PHE A 599 20.41 10.03 26.66
CA PHE A 599 21.08 10.39 25.41
C PHE A 599 20.17 11.10 24.42
N CYS A 600 18.86 11.10 24.65
CA CYS A 600 17.89 11.66 23.74
C CYS A 600 17.76 13.18 23.90
N ASN A 601 18.05 13.92 22.83
CA ASN A 601 17.84 15.37 22.78
C ASN A 601 16.53 15.75 22.07
N GLU A 602 15.65 14.80 21.81
CA GLU A 602 14.33 14.98 21.18
C GLU A 602 14.38 15.72 19.83
N CYS A 603 15.43 15.50 19.03
CA CYS A 603 15.64 16.19 17.75
C CYS A 603 14.60 15.86 16.66
N GLY A 604 13.77 14.82 16.83
CA GLY A 604 12.73 14.44 15.91
C GLY A 604 13.17 13.65 14.66
N ASN A 605 14.47 13.38 14.47
CA ASN A 605 14.92 12.60 13.30
C ASN A 605 14.26 11.22 13.22
N CYS A 606 14.15 10.52 14.35
CA CYS A 606 13.47 9.21 14.39
C CYS A 606 12.00 9.31 13.99
N THR A 607 11.30 10.36 14.38
CA THR A 607 9.93 10.65 13.95
C THR A 607 9.86 10.88 12.45
N THR A 608 10.75 11.71 11.90
CA THR A 608 10.76 12.05 10.47
C THR A 608 10.90 10.80 9.58
N PHE A 609 11.78 9.88 9.95
CA PHE A 609 12.07 8.68 9.14
C PHE A 609 11.25 7.45 9.55
N CYS A 610 10.50 7.49 10.65
CA CYS A 610 9.61 6.40 11.01
C CYS A 610 8.52 6.21 9.94
N PRO A 611 8.31 5.01 9.41
CA PRO A 611 7.26 4.77 8.41
C PRO A 611 5.84 4.78 8.99
N THR A 612 5.69 4.83 10.33
CA THR A 612 4.41 4.99 11.03
C THR A 612 4.09 6.47 11.31
N SER A 613 2.93 6.75 11.86
CA SER A 613 2.56 8.09 12.35
C SER A 613 3.16 8.42 13.73
N GLY A 614 3.85 7.46 14.36
CA GLY A 614 4.35 7.60 15.73
C GLY A 614 5.69 8.31 15.87
N ASP A 615 6.04 8.54 17.13
CA ASP A 615 7.26 9.21 17.60
C ASP A 615 8.16 8.23 18.35
N PRO A 616 9.11 7.51 17.69
CA PRO A 616 9.88 6.44 18.35
C PRO A 616 10.56 6.84 19.67
N PHE A 617 10.93 8.10 19.82
CA PHE A 617 11.53 8.57 21.06
C PHE A 617 10.53 8.74 22.22
N ARG A 618 9.21 8.74 21.94
CA ARG A 618 8.12 8.81 22.92
C ARG A 618 7.39 7.48 23.06
N ASP A 619 7.09 6.86 21.93
CA ASP A 619 6.21 5.68 21.89
C ASP A 619 6.94 4.39 22.23
N LYS A 620 8.28 4.35 22.19
CA LYS A 620 9.11 3.24 22.60
C LYS A 620 9.49 3.36 24.07
N PRO A 621 9.77 2.23 24.78
CA PRO A 621 10.16 2.30 26.18
C PRO A 621 11.32 3.28 26.38
N ARG A 622 11.11 4.30 27.23
CA ARG A 622 12.13 5.28 27.60
C ARG A 622 12.85 4.83 28.86
N VAL A 623 14.10 4.43 28.71
CA VAL A 623 14.89 3.86 29.79
C VAL A 623 15.93 4.88 30.26
N HIS A 624 15.93 5.20 31.56
CA HIS A 624 16.94 6.02 32.19
C HIS A 624 18.08 5.17 32.77
N LEU A 625 19.32 5.61 32.59
CA LEU A 625 20.50 4.96 33.14
C LEU A 625 20.82 5.45 34.55
N ARG A 626 20.23 6.57 34.99
CA ARG A 626 20.44 7.19 36.29
C ARG A 626 19.12 7.40 37.04
N ASP A 627 19.19 7.34 38.37
CA ASP A 627 18.02 7.48 39.23
C ASP A 627 17.45 8.91 39.17
N ASP A 628 18.36 9.94 39.20
CA ASP A 628 17.95 11.34 39.11
C ASP A 628 17.20 11.69 37.83
N GLY A 629 17.60 11.10 36.68
CA GLY A 629 16.88 11.24 35.42
C GLY A 629 15.50 10.61 35.48
N PHE A 630 15.39 9.41 36.01
CA PHE A 630 14.12 8.71 36.18
C PHE A 630 13.17 9.43 37.16
N ASP A 631 13.70 9.84 38.33
CA ASP A 631 12.89 10.48 39.39
C ASP A 631 12.28 11.80 38.92
N ASN A 632 12.97 12.54 38.06
CA ASN A 632 12.51 13.82 37.53
C ASN A 632 11.80 13.70 36.16
N ALA A 633 11.64 12.52 35.60
CA ALA A 633 10.98 12.36 34.28
C ALA A 633 9.51 12.81 34.33
N PRO A 634 9.06 13.76 33.48
CA PRO A 634 7.68 14.22 33.42
C PRO A 634 6.80 13.36 32.47
N TYR A 635 7.27 12.23 32.04
CA TYR A 635 6.68 11.32 31.06
C TYR A 635 6.86 9.87 31.51
N ASP A 636 6.24 8.96 30.82
CA ASP A 636 6.38 7.52 31.03
C ASP A 636 7.81 7.07 30.85
N ALA A 637 8.36 6.40 31.85
CA ALA A 637 9.76 6.06 31.90
C ALA A 637 10.01 4.77 32.67
N TYR A 638 11.12 4.13 32.35
CA TYR A 638 11.63 2.93 33.00
C TYR A 638 13.02 3.15 33.55
N ARG A 639 13.34 2.43 34.63
CA ARG A 639 14.68 2.35 35.21
C ARG A 639 14.96 0.90 35.58
N ILE A 640 16.08 0.34 35.10
CA ILE A 640 16.49 -1.03 35.39
C ILE A 640 17.79 -0.96 36.14
N ARG A 641 17.87 -1.65 37.28
CA ARG A 641 19.06 -1.67 38.11
C ARG A 641 19.31 -3.05 38.74
N PRO A 642 20.58 -3.39 39.05
CA PRO A 642 20.88 -4.58 39.84
C PRO A 642 20.24 -4.48 41.23
N SER A 643 19.77 -5.60 41.74
CA SER A 643 19.30 -5.81 43.10
C SER A 643 20.19 -6.83 43.79
N THR A 644 20.12 -6.95 45.13
CA THR A 644 20.97 -7.86 45.93
C THR A 644 20.89 -9.32 45.46
N ASN A 645 19.72 -9.74 44.98
CA ASN A 645 19.44 -11.12 44.59
C ASN A 645 18.97 -11.27 43.13
N GLY A 646 19.07 -10.20 42.33
CA GLY A 646 18.53 -10.23 40.95
C GLY A 646 18.47 -8.88 40.28
N VAL A 647 17.34 -8.56 39.65
CA VAL A 647 17.10 -7.33 38.91
C VAL A 647 15.86 -6.61 39.43
N GLU A 648 15.92 -5.32 39.52
CA GLU A 648 14.79 -4.47 39.81
C GLU A 648 14.46 -3.57 38.64
N VAL A 649 13.19 -3.53 38.25
CA VAL A 649 12.65 -2.59 37.28
C VAL A 649 11.70 -1.63 37.99
N LEU A 650 11.92 -0.35 37.80
CA LEU A 650 11.01 0.72 38.21
C LEU A 650 10.35 1.28 36.95
N ALA A 651 9.08 1.60 37.01
CA ALA A 651 8.36 2.28 35.94
C ALA A 651 7.50 3.41 36.50
N LYS A 652 7.42 4.50 35.76
CA LYS A 652 6.40 5.54 35.90
C LYS A 652 5.53 5.45 34.65
N LEU A 653 4.28 5.11 34.79
CA LEU A 653 3.33 4.98 33.70
C LEU A 653 2.02 5.63 34.11
N ASP A 654 1.48 6.49 33.23
CA ASP A 654 0.24 7.24 33.49
C ASP A 654 0.22 7.94 34.85
N GLY A 655 1.39 8.47 35.27
CA GLY A 655 1.58 9.16 36.53
C GLY A 655 1.68 8.26 37.76
N SER A 656 1.56 6.95 37.63
CA SER A 656 1.68 5.94 38.69
C SER A 656 3.07 5.30 38.72
N GLN A 657 3.51 4.93 39.94
CA GLN A 657 4.78 4.22 40.13
C GLN A 657 4.57 2.72 40.22
N HIS A 658 5.42 1.96 39.54
CA HIS A 658 5.41 0.50 39.52
C HIS A 658 6.81 -0.03 39.80
N ARG A 659 6.85 -1.19 40.44
CA ARG A 659 8.10 -1.87 40.79
C ARG A 659 7.98 -3.36 40.49
N LEU A 660 8.94 -3.91 39.77
CA LEU A 660 9.07 -5.35 39.54
C LEU A 660 10.43 -5.82 40.06
N GLN A 661 10.43 -6.77 40.97
CA GLN A 661 11.63 -7.47 41.45
C GLN A 661 11.68 -8.85 40.85
N ILE A 662 12.82 -9.22 40.26
CA ILE A 662 13.06 -10.50 39.60
C ILE A 662 14.16 -11.20 40.38
N GLU A 663 13.80 -12.30 41.06
CA GLU A 663 14.72 -13.12 41.87
C GLU A 663 14.59 -14.60 41.46
N GLY A 664 15.53 -15.08 40.66
CA GLY A 664 15.45 -16.42 40.08
C GLY A 664 14.20 -16.58 39.22
N ASP A 665 13.34 -17.57 39.54
CA ASP A 665 12.08 -17.83 38.82
C ASP A 665 10.87 -17.06 39.38
N GLN A 666 11.07 -16.15 40.32
CA GLN A 666 10.00 -15.39 40.93
C GLN A 666 9.99 -13.94 40.48
N LEU A 667 8.81 -13.43 40.14
CA LEU A 667 8.56 -12.06 39.77
C LEU A 667 7.60 -11.44 40.79
N ARG A 668 8.05 -10.40 41.49
CA ARG A 668 7.22 -9.68 42.45
C ARG A 668 6.91 -8.28 41.95
N TYR A 669 5.69 -8.10 41.52
CA TYR A 669 5.18 -6.80 41.04
C TYR A 669 4.49 -6.05 42.18
N ARG A 670 4.73 -4.74 42.27
CA ARG A 670 4.00 -3.79 43.13
C ARG A 670 3.61 -2.56 42.31
N GLY A 671 2.34 -2.22 42.34
CA GLY A 671 1.76 -1.07 41.66
C GLY A 671 0.24 -1.09 41.72
N GLN A 672 -0.41 0.02 41.47
CA GLN A 672 -1.86 0.13 41.46
C GLN A 672 -2.51 -0.33 42.80
N GLY A 673 -1.81 -0.12 43.91
CA GLY A 673 -2.30 -0.52 45.26
C GLY A 673 -2.21 -2.03 45.53
N VAL A 674 -1.62 -2.84 44.69
CA VAL A 674 -1.50 -4.30 44.84
C VAL A 674 -0.07 -4.80 44.83
N GLN A 675 0.17 -5.97 45.41
CA GLN A 675 1.34 -6.78 45.17
C GLN A 675 0.91 -8.12 44.56
N VAL A 676 1.59 -8.50 43.47
CA VAL A 676 1.32 -9.76 42.75
C VAL A 676 2.63 -10.55 42.60
N LEU A 677 2.59 -11.82 42.95
CA LEU A 677 3.68 -12.77 42.79
C LEU A 677 3.37 -13.65 41.56
N PHE A 678 4.32 -13.66 40.59
CA PHE A 678 4.25 -14.52 39.43
C PHE A 678 5.42 -15.51 39.40
N ASP A 679 5.26 -16.57 38.63
CA ASP A 679 6.39 -17.38 38.18
C ASP A 679 7.08 -16.73 36.94
N SER A 680 8.15 -17.36 36.46
CA SER A 680 8.92 -16.87 35.33
C SER A 680 8.15 -16.84 33.99
N GLN A 681 6.99 -17.46 33.90
CA GLN A 681 6.09 -17.46 32.73
C GLN A 681 4.88 -16.55 32.90
N LEU A 682 4.87 -15.65 33.90
CA LEU A 682 3.77 -14.77 34.28
C LEU A 682 2.52 -15.53 34.81
N GLY A 683 2.65 -16.76 35.22
CA GLY A 683 1.63 -17.48 35.96
C GLY A 683 1.49 -16.89 37.37
N MET A 684 0.32 -16.30 37.67
CA MET A 684 0.06 -15.68 38.97
C MET A 684 -0.01 -16.75 40.08
N LYS A 685 0.74 -16.55 41.19
CA LYS A 685 0.79 -17.39 42.36
C LYS A 685 -0.04 -16.80 43.52
N GLU A 686 0.15 -15.51 43.76
CA GLU A 686 -0.49 -14.79 44.83
C GLU A 686 -0.78 -13.35 44.41
N ALA A 687 -1.86 -12.77 44.94
CA ALA A 687 -2.14 -11.35 44.78
C ALA A 687 -2.74 -10.83 46.12
N GLU A 688 -2.26 -9.67 46.57
CA GLU A 688 -2.72 -9.01 47.76
C GLU A 688 -2.90 -7.50 47.54
N ALA A 689 -3.93 -6.90 48.13
CA ALA A 689 -4.10 -5.48 48.20
C ALA A 689 -3.19 -4.89 49.30
N LEU A 690 -2.40 -3.87 48.95
CA LEU A 690 -1.51 -3.17 49.87
C LEU A 690 -2.20 -2.03 50.60
N GLU A 691 -3.31 -1.55 50.06
CA GLU A 691 -4.13 -0.45 50.55
C GLU A 691 -5.61 -0.70 50.16
N PRO A 692 -6.57 -0.05 50.82
CA PRO A 692 -7.95 -0.12 50.38
C PRO A 692 -8.13 0.37 48.94
N LEU A 693 -8.75 -0.45 48.11
CA LEU A 693 -9.02 -0.11 46.70
C LEU A 693 -10.51 0.20 46.52
N GLU A 694 -10.84 1.06 45.59
CA GLU A 694 -12.22 1.39 45.25
C GLU A 694 -12.91 0.20 44.54
N GLU A 695 -14.18 0.05 44.80
CA GLU A 695 -15.03 -0.99 44.19
C GLU A 695 -15.02 -0.86 42.66
N GLY A 696 -14.86 -1.97 41.96
CA GLY A 696 -14.79 -2.01 40.51
C GLY A 696 -13.43 -1.59 39.91
N THR A 697 -12.38 -1.32 40.72
CA THR A 697 -11.05 -1.04 40.23
C THR A 697 -10.50 -2.25 39.46
N GLU A 698 -10.09 -2.05 38.21
CA GLU A 698 -9.41 -3.05 37.38
C GLU A 698 -7.88 -2.85 37.45
N ILE A 699 -7.12 -3.92 37.64
CA ILE A 699 -5.68 -3.91 37.78
C ILE A 699 -5.04 -4.39 36.46
N ASP A 700 -4.28 -3.53 35.80
CA ASP A 700 -3.56 -3.86 34.56
C ASP A 700 -2.25 -4.59 34.83
N LEU A 701 -2.27 -5.91 34.77
CA LEU A 701 -1.08 -6.76 34.93
C LEU A 701 -0.18 -6.81 33.68
N SER A 702 -0.60 -6.22 32.55
CA SER A 702 0.27 -6.08 31.37
C SER A 702 1.51 -5.23 31.68
N ILE A 703 1.43 -4.35 32.66
CA ILE A 703 2.57 -3.53 33.14
C ILE A 703 3.68 -4.44 33.67
N ALA A 704 3.36 -5.46 34.46
CA ALA A 704 4.36 -6.42 34.95
C ALA A 704 5.03 -7.18 33.80
N ALA A 705 4.24 -7.58 32.80
CA ALA A 705 4.76 -8.25 31.60
C ALA A 705 5.71 -7.35 30.78
N ARG A 706 5.34 -6.07 30.58
CA ARG A 706 6.19 -5.07 29.93
C ARG A 706 7.52 -4.87 30.66
N MET A 707 7.46 -4.72 31.99
CA MET A 707 8.66 -4.56 32.83
C MET A 707 9.56 -5.80 32.80
N MET A 708 8.97 -7.00 32.80
CA MET A 708 9.70 -8.26 32.67
C MET A 708 10.43 -8.36 31.32
N LEU A 709 9.75 -8.01 30.21
CA LEU A 709 10.37 -8.02 28.87
C LEU A 709 11.60 -7.13 28.83
N LEU A 710 11.53 -5.92 29.38
CA LEU A 710 12.66 -4.99 29.42
C LEU A 710 13.80 -5.53 30.28
N ALA A 711 13.52 -6.14 31.43
CA ALA A 711 14.54 -6.73 32.30
C ALA A 711 15.29 -7.88 31.61
N ARG A 712 14.56 -8.78 30.95
CA ARG A 712 15.16 -9.90 30.21
C ARG A 712 16.06 -9.43 29.07
N ALA A 713 15.61 -8.42 28.35
CA ALA A 713 16.32 -7.87 27.21
C ALA A 713 17.65 -7.20 27.58
N LEU A 714 17.68 -6.46 28.68
CA LEU A 714 18.83 -5.65 29.06
C LEU A 714 19.88 -6.39 29.90
N ASN A 715 19.52 -7.56 30.44
CA ASN A 715 20.51 -8.48 31.04
C ASN A 715 21.51 -9.05 30.01
N VAL A 716 21.24 -8.94 28.70
CA VAL A 716 22.10 -9.38 27.60
C VAL A 716 23.01 -8.25 27.08
N ILE A 717 22.70 -7.00 27.41
CA ILE A 717 23.57 -5.87 27.05
C ILE A 717 24.50 -5.65 28.24
N PRO A 718 25.81 -5.98 28.14
CA PRO A 718 26.75 -5.56 29.15
C PRO A 718 26.78 -4.04 29.10
N ILE A 719 26.04 -3.38 29.99
CA ILE A 719 26.22 -1.99 30.29
C ILE A 719 27.58 -1.93 30.99
N GLY A 720 28.63 -1.81 30.16
CA GLY A 720 29.98 -1.73 30.59
C GLY A 720 30.12 -0.66 31.67
N GLY A 721 30.78 -1.07 32.74
CA GLY A 721 31.16 -0.18 33.83
C GLY A 721 32.11 0.92 33.38
#